data_5902c07fb80469248d7f4b9eaaf4c45a
#
_entry.id   5902c07fb80469248d7f4b9eaaf4c45a
#
_cell.length_a   1.000
_cell.length_b   1.000
_cell.length_c   1.000
_cell.angle_alpha   90.00
_cell.angle_beta   90.00
_cell.angle_gamma   90.00
#
_symmetry.space_group_name_H-M   'P 1'
#
loop_
_entity.id
_entity.type
_entity.pdbx_description
1 polymer ?
#
loop_
_entity_poly.entity_id
_entity_poly.type
_entity_poly.pdbx_seq_one_letter_code
_entity_poly.pdbx_strand_id
1 'polypeptide(L)'
;MIKVKSLKYKVKGLLPLVFCLLPLSKIMADGRGVPFFRNFSSKEYIAHNRNFDIACDDYGTVFVANFEGLLYYDGATWRKIHTPGISRVTRLTRGDNGRIWVGGYNVFGYLRSDNQGRIQIHTIVSDADRGAISEVDNIKVDNGKVYVHTTADKTYEVVDDKALRERKESEETIFTNNTDSVSLLKMPLDIKLRYSHTYGMDFGNSRYAFAPLSETDGLISNAINRAVSNHTHMVWGATDNGIFAVEALSPYGQIGEKEGLKGEVNCIGQLAGTYYIGTMKGLYRLNGNRIQMVADIDLACWQLTRVSDDKMLAATSQGLYLITPNGIQHITGDNTFSVCHDSKQDCYVTGEVDGVYYVSTLGKKTMVLPLEKVTKIHHANKKFTVESIYGEQWELSFSNSNSGIKVSDRCIRQSADVKDPKLKYTDPSGTLWITDPEGRNLKASTTNKQSATLSPWMYPFTKRALNCLYASEDGKMWAGGDFGVIILDTRMVKELKQQPSLRPYIRQVIAMGDSVMWGGYSPKDMKPRFEVEGITLPSSCNQLNVTFSTLNTSIICPTEYRYRINGGRWSLWSYHNEVEINNLDYGSSSIEIQARDIFGRVSEISTIKWSVEKPFYLQWWAYFIYLLILVAIIQRLMLHRTRRLKAEKAKLESLVAERTSDLKRTQDDLVRMERTAAVGKLTQGLIDRILNPINYINNFSKLTSGLAQDLMADIEDEKERISEDCYEDCTDIIQMMKTNLKKIEDHGISTTRTLRAMEAMLNSHIGSMAQHDLISLCRQTVAVVSEYHKDAIAEYHINIKCDMPNQQMIVNIDAGSIKNALIALFNNSIYSVVKKVKIGSSNYIPEIVLSLPEEGTGIIIRDNGMGIGENIINKVFDPFFTTKPTGEAAGVGLYLVRNIINDHHGKISVESQQDEYCQFTITL
;
A
#
# COMPACT_ATOMS: atom_id res chain seq x y z
N MET A 1 -13.29 19.45 -71.71
CA MET A 1 -11.99 19.16 -71.10
C MET A 1 -11.99 19.45 -69.60
N ILE A 2 -12.98 19.00 -68.84
CA ILE A 2 -13.02 19.11 -67.36
C ILE A 2 -13.76 17.83 -66.88
N LYS A 3 -13.07 16.70 -66.78
CA LYS A 3 -13.64 15.51 -66.12
C LYS A 3 -12.62 14.41 -65.77
N VAL A 4 -11.33 14.71 -65.57
CA VAL A 4 -10.35 13.66 -65.27
C VAL A 4 -9.56 13.94 -63.96
N LYS A 5 -9.83 15.02 -63.23
CA LYS A 5 -9.10 15.33 -61.99
C LYS A 5 -9.75 14.87 -60.68
N SER A 6 -10.98 14.30 -60.71
CA SER A 6 -11.67 13.90 -59.47
C SER A 6 -11.53 12.41 -59.09
N LEU A 7 -10.94 11.58 -59.96
CA LEU A 7 -10.82 10.12 -59.69
C LEU A 7 -9.51 9.70 -59.01
N LYS A 8 -8.49 10.59 -58.99
CA LYS A 8 -7.18 10.24 -58.33
C LYS A 8 -7.14 10.45 -56.83
N TYR A 9 -8.13 11.12 -56.25
CA TYR A 9 -8.16 11.34 -54.80
C TYR A 9 -9.00 10.33 -53.99
N LYS A 10 -9.83 9.52 -54.66
CA LYS A 10 -10.65 8.50 -53.97
C LYS A 10 -9.98 7.13 -53.78
N VAL A 11 -8.84 6.88 -54.45
CA VAL A 11 -8.13 5.59 -54.28
C VAL A 11 -7.06 5.63 -53.21
N LYS A 12 -6.56 6.81 -52.81
CA LYS A 12 -5.59 6.92 -51.70
C LYS A 12 -6.21 6.79 -50.29
N GLY A 13 -7.53 6.87 -50.12
CA GLY A 13 -8.21 6.71 -48.85
C GLY A 13 -8.66 5.28 -48.51
N LEU A 14 -8.63 4.36 -49.48
CA LEU A 14 -9.06 2.96 -49.27
C LEU A 14 -7.89 1.99 -48.98
N LEU A 15 -6.64 2.36 -49.30
CA LEU A 15 -5.48 1.52 -49.00
C LEU A 15 -5.20 1.38 -47.48
N PRO A 16 -5.37 2.39 -46.63
CA PRO A 16 -5.20 2.18 -45.17
C PRO A 16 -6.30 1.30 -44.57
N LEU A 17 -7.51 1.31 -45.08
CA LEU A 17 -8.63 0.49 -44.58
C LEU A 17 -8.52 -1.00 -44.98
N VAL A 18 -7.88 -1.31 -46.09
CA VAL A 18 -7.64 -2.71 -46.51
C VAL A 18 -6.49 -3.32 -45.75
N PHE A 19 -5.50 -2.53 -45.32
CA PHE A 19 -4.41 -3.00 -44.44
C PHE A 19 -4.87 -3.20 -42.99
N CYS A 20 -5.91 -2.51 -42.53
CA CYS A 20 -6.54 -2.78 -41.22
C CYS A 20 -7.41 -4.04 -41.19
N LEU A 21 -7.72 -4.60 -42.38
CA LEU A 21 -8.55 -5.81 -42.54
C LEU A 21 -7.75 -7.06 -42.94
N LEU A 22 -6.45 -6.97 -43.15
CA LEU A 22 -5.62 -8.16 -43.19
C LEU A 22 -5.67 -8.78 -41.80
N PRO A 23 -6.20 -10.00 -41.63
CA PRO A 23 -6.08 -10.66 -40.36
C PRO A 23 -4.58 -10.79 -40.09
N LEU A 24 -4.09 -10.03 -39.11
CA LEU A 24 -2.86 -10.36 -38.40
C LEU A 24 -2.93 -11.86 -38.22
N SER A 25 -2.02 -12.62 -38.86
CA SER A 25 -1.99 -14.08 -38.77
C SER A 25 -2.35 -14.45 -37.33
N LYS A 26 -3.54 -15.04 -37.12
CA LYS A 26 -4.07 -15.37 -35.81
C LYS A 26 -3.00 -16.19 -35.13
N ILE A 27 -2.27 -15.56 -34.22
CA ILE A 27 -1.60 -16.31 -33.17
C ILE A 27 -2.78 -16.96 -32.45
N MET A 28 -2.96 -18.27 -32.73
CA MET A 28 -4.04 -19.02 -32.11
C MET A 28 -3.72 -19.07 -30.63
N ALA A 29 -4.47 -18.34 -29.88
CA ALA A 29 -4.33 -18.38 -28.43
C ALA A 29 -4.51 -19.80 -27.91
N ASP A 30 -3.60 -20.26 -27.08
CA ASP A 30 -3.53 -21.64 -26.63
C ASP A 30 -4.42 -21.91 -25.38
N GLY A 31 -5.36 -21.03 -25.09
CA GLY A 31 -6.31 -21.16 -23.96
C GLY A 31 -5.72 -20.83 -22.60
N ARG A 32 -4.60 -20.09 -22.53
CA ARG A 32 -4.02 -19.65 -21.24
C ARG A 32 -4.67 -18.41 -20.64
N GLY A 33 -5.72 -17.86 -21.26
CA GLY A 33 -6.32 -16.60 -20.81
C GLY A 33 -5.38 -15.40 -21.01
N VAL A 34 -5.43 -14.45 -20.11
CA VAL A 34 -4.55 -13.27 -20.10
C VAL A 34 -3.35 -13.47 -19.16
N PRO A 35 -2.21 -12.82 -19.42
CA PRO A 35 -1.08 -12.85 -18.50
C PRO A 35 -1.41 -12.09 -17.23
N PHE A 36 -0.63 -12.30 -16.18
CA PHE A 36 -0.68 -11.44 -15.02
C PHE A 36 -0.11 -10.07 -15.36
N PHE A 37 -0.85 -9.02 -15.00
CA PHE A 37 -0.42 -7.64 -15.22
C PHE A 37 -0.82 -6.74 -14.06
N ARG A 38 -0.11 -5.63 -13.91
CA ARG A 38 -0.37 -4.60 -12.92
C ARG A 38 -0.35 -3.24 -13.60
N ASN A 39 -1.34 -2.43 -13.31
CA ASN A 39 -1.39 -1.03 -13.69
C ASN A 39 -0.88 -0.16 -12.54
N PHE A 40 -0.17 0.90 -12.90
CA PHE A 40 0.30 1.94 -11.98
C PHE A 40 -0.33 3.25 -12.41
N SER A 41 -1.14 3.81 -11.53
CA SER A 41 -1.81 5.08 -11.75
C SER A 41 -0.92 6.26 -11.36
N SER A 42 -1.25 7.44 -11.84
CA SER A 42 -0.56 8.70 -11.47
C SER A 42 -0.53 8.94 -9.96
N LYS A 43 -1.51 8.41 -9.21
CA LYS A 43 -1.54 8.48 -7.74
C LYS A 43 -0.47 7.63 -7.08
N GLU A 44 -0.09 6.49 -7.68
CA GLU A 44 0.94 5.62 -7.13
C GLU A 44 2.35 6.17 -7.35
N TYR A 45 2.63 6.73 -8.52
CA TYR A 45 3.94 7.30 -8.82
C TYR A 45 4.04 8.82 -8.61
N ILE A 46 2.97 9.46 -8.12
CA ILE A 46 2.88 10.88 -7.71
C ILE A 46 3.45 11.81 -8.79
N ALA A 47 2.92 11.67 -10.03
CA ALA A 47 3.30 12.51 -11.17
C ALA A 47 2.17 12.53 -12.20
N HIS A 48 2.38 13.28 -13.30
CA HIS A 48 1.39 13.37 -14.37
C HIS A 48 1.09 12.01 -15.00
N ASN A 49 -0.15 11.76 -15.41
CA ASN A 49 -0.59 10.49 -16.01
C ASN A 49 0.08 10.15 -17.36
N ARG A 50 0.54 11.16 -18.10
CA ARG A 50 1.13 11.01 -19.43
C ARG A 50 2.60 10.60 -19.37
N ASN A 51 2.90 9.44 -19.95
CA ASN A 51 4.25 8.88 -20.03
C ASN A 51 4.64 8.67 -21.50
N PHE A 52 5.73 9.26 -21.91
CA PHE A 52 6.14 9.31 -23.34
C PHE A 52 7.00 8.13 -23.75
N ASP A 53 7.89 7.68 -22.86
CA ASP A 53 8.88 6.65 -23.18
C ASP A 53 9.25 5.87 -21.92
N ILE A 54 9.87 4.70 -22.10
CA ILE A 54 10.28 3.82 -21.02
C ILE A 54 11.57 3.09 -21.38
N ALA A 55 12.46 2.92 -20.41
CA ALA A 55 13.68 2.15 -20.54
C ALA A 55 13.96 1.34 -19.26
N CYS A 56 14.71 0.24 -19.38
CA CYS A 56 15.13 -0.57 -18.24
C CYS A 56 16.66 -0.70 -18.21
N ASP A 57 17.24 -0.70 -17.01
CA ASP A 57 18.63 -1.09 -16.81
C ASP A 57 18.79 -2.62 -16.66
N ASP A 58 20.02 -3.08 -16.51
CA ASP A 58 20.33 -4.50 -16.32
C ASP A 58 19.96 -5.04 -14.94
N TYR A 59 19.57 -4.15 -14.03
CA TYR A 59 19.29 -4.43 -12.62
C TYR A 59 17.82 -4.31 -12.29
N GLY A 60 16.96 -4.32 -13.34
CA GLY A 60 15.51 -4.32 -13.22
C GLY A 60 14.90 -2.99 -12.79
N THR A 61 15.69 -1.91 -12.78
CA THR A 61 15.15 -0.57 -12.57
C THR A 61 14.50 -0.08 -13.84
N VAL A 62 13.29 0.40 -13.72
CA VAL A 62 12.49 0.92 -14.83
C VAL A 62 12.48 2.44 -14.77
N PHE A 63 12.88 3.10 -15.86
CA PHE A 63 12.88 4.54 -16.02
C PHE A 63 11.76 4.95 -16.97
N VAL A 64 10.98 5.96 -16.61
CA VAL A 64 9.84 6.42 -17.38
C VAL A 64 9.93 7.90 -17.65
N ALA A 65 9.90 8.27 -18.92
CA ALA A 65 9.81 9.65 -19.38
C ALA A 65 8.40 10.16 -19.14
N ASN A 66 8.24 11.08 -18.21
CA ASN A 66 6.95 11.63 -17.80
C ASN A 66 6.86 13.12 -18.11
N PHE A 67 5.63 13.62 -18.22
CA PHE A 67 5.38 15.05 -18.45
C PHE A 67 5.97 15.95 -17.36
N GLU A 68 6.09 15.49 -16.14
CA GLU A 68 6.68 16.21 -15.01
C GLU A 68 8.14 15.87 -14.72
N GLY A 69 8.83 15.17 -15.61
CA GLY A 69 10.24 14.82 -15.47
C GLY A 69 10.52 13.35 -15.68
N LEU A 70 11.50 12.81 -14.97
CA LEU A 70 11.89 11.42 -15.05
C LEU A 70 11.43 10.66 -13.81
N LEU A 71 10.69 9.57 -14.00
CA LEU A 71 10.33 8.64 -12.94
C LEU A 71 11.23 7.42 -13.00
N TYR A 72 11.43 6.74 -11.87
CA TYR A 72 11.99 5.42 -11.85
C TYR A 72 11.35 4.53 -10.79
N TYR A 73 11.32 3.24 -11.09
CA TYR A 73 10.86 2.19 -10.20
C TYR A 73 11.97 1.16 -10.01
N ASP A 74 12.41 0.97 -8.79
CA ASP A 74 13.54 0.11 -8.44
C ASP A 74 13.10 -1.29 -7.95
N GLY A 75 11.85 -1.66 -8.17
CA GLY A 75 11.23 -2.88 -7.66
C GLY A 75 10.67 -2.76 -6.25
N ALA A 76 10.88 -1.62 -5.59
CA ALA A 76 10.33 -1.30 -4.27
C ALA A 76 9.33 -0.15 -4.34
N THR A 77 9.79 1.02 -4.75
CA THR A 77 9.01 2.26 -4.74
C THR A 77 9.21 3.07 -6.02
N TRP A 78 8.19 3.84 -6.37
CA TRP A 78 8.29 4.87 -7.40
C TRP A 78 9.00 6.11 -6.85
N ARG A 79 9.92 6.67 -7.63
CA ARG A 79 10.61 7.91 -7.29
C ARG A 79 10.72 8.81 -8.50
N LYS A 80 10.78 10.12 -8.26
CA LYS A 80 10.91 11.14 -9.28
C LYS A 80 12.32 11.75 -9.23
N ILE A 81 12.98 11.80 -10.37
CA ILE A 81 14.24 12.51 -10.55
C ILE A 81 13.92 13.90 -11.07
N HIS A 82 14.33 14.91 -10.34
CA HIS A 82 14.14 16.28 -10.76
C HIS A 82 14.97 16.60 -12.02
N THR A 83 14.30 17.10 -13.03
CA THR A 83 14.95 17.62 -14.24
C THR A 83 15.38 19.06 -14.01
N PRO A 84 16.57 19.45 -14.50
CA PRO A 84 16.95 20.85 -14.46
C PRO A 84 15.93 21.74 -15.18
N GLY A 85 15.42 22.78 -14.52
CA GLY A 85 14.44 23.68 -15.08
C GLY A 85 13.00 23.16 -15.15
N ILE A 86 12.65 22.09 -14.39
CA ILE A 86 11.30 21.50 -14.36
C ILE A 86 10.82 21.14 -15.79
N SER A 87 11.65 20.43 -16.52
CA SER A 87 11.41 20.11 -17.93
C SER A 87 10.79 18.70 -18.04
N ARG A 88 9.83 18.55 -18.98
CA ARG A 88 9.32 17.22 -19.32
C ARG A 88 10.41 16.39 -19.99
N VAL A 89 10.42 15.12 -19.68
CA VAL A 89 11.26 14.12 -20.36
C VAL A 89 10.40 13.42 -21.40
N THR A 90 10.91 13.28 -22.62
CA THR A 90 10.15 12.74 -23.76
C THR A 90 10.75 11.46 -24.32
N ARG A 91 12.08 11.26 -24.18
CA ARG A 91 12.78 10.09 -24.75
C ARG A 91 13.78 9.50 -23.77
N LEU A 92 13.86 8.20 -23.81
CA LEU A 92 14.83 7.41 -23.08
C LEU A 92 15.44 6.37 -24.02
N THR A 93 16.75 6.21 -23.97
CA THR A 93 17.42 5.16 -24.75
C THR A 93 18.55 4.56 -23.92
N ARG A 94 18.60 3.25 -23.91
CA ARG A 94 19.71 2.52 -23.30
C ARG A 94 20.85 2.40 -24.32
N GLY A 95 22.03 2.83 -23.93
CA GLY A 95 23.25 2.69 -24.70
C GLY A 95 23.87 1.30 -24.59
N ASP A 96 24.83 1.00 -25.51
CA ASP A 96 25.53 -0.29 -25.55
C ASP A 96 26.30 -0.61 -24.25
N ASN A 97 26.73 0.41 -23.52
CA ASN A 97 27.39 0.31 -22.21
C ASN A 97 26.43 0.22 -21.03
N GLY A 98 25.12 0.05 -21.26
CA GLY A 98 24.07 0.01 -20.23
C GLY A 98 23.67 1.38 -19.69
N ARG A 99 24.29 2.48 -20.13
CA ARG A 99 23.94 3.84 -19.71
C ARG A 99 22.57 4.25 -20.26
N ILE A 100 21.72 4.86 -19.44
CA ILE A 100 20.42 5.40 -19.87
C ILE A 100 20.59 6.86 -20.29
N TRP A 101 20.30 7.14 -21.54
CA TRP A 101 20.26 8.49 -22.11
C TRP A 101 18.87 9.07 -21.94
N VAL A 102 18.81 10.35 -21.62
CA VAL A 102 17.58 11.09 -21.26
C VAL A 102 17.48 12.32 -22.15
N GLY A 103 16.39 12.44 -22.86
CA GLY A 103 16.05 13.60 -23.67
C GLY A 103 14.68 14.15 -23.32
N GLY A 104 14.52 15.46 -23.41
CA GLY A 104 13.27 16.15 -23.15
C GLY A 104 13.25 17.57 -23.64
N TYR A 105 12.37 18.38 -23.10
CA TYR A 105 12.29 19.81 -23.43
C TYR A 105 13.44 20.55 -22.76
N ASN A 106 14.35 21.11 -23.57
CA ASN A 106 15.55 21.80 -23.11
C ASN A 106 16.47 20.98 -22.17
N VAL A 107 16.39 19.65 -22.22
CA VAL A 107 17.23 18.78 -21.43
C VAL A 107 17.72 17.62 -22.28
N PHE A 108 19.02 17.35 -22.23
CA PHE A 108 19.63 16.16 -22.76
C PHE A 108 20.85 15.76 -21.93
N GLY A 109 20.99 14.48 -21.68
CA GLY A 109 22.10 13.96 -20.89
C GLY A 109 21.95 12.47 -20.63
N TYR A 110 22.57 11.99 -19.58
CA TYR A 110 22.49 10.59 -19.17
C TYR A 110 22.40 10.45 -17.65
N LEU A 111 21.97 9.29 -17.20
CA LEU A 111 21.86 8.98 -15.78
C LEU A 111 23.23 8.65 -15.19
N ARG A 112 23.48 9.18 -14.01
CA ARG A 112 24.58 8.78 -13.13
C ARG A 112 24.13 8.86 -11.67
N SER A 113 24.89 8.22 -10.80
CA SER A 113 24.69 8.34 -9.35
C SER A 113 25.62 9.40 -8.76
N ASP A 114 25.15 10.11 -7.74
CA ASP A 114 25.97 10.99 -6.91
C ASP A 114 26.79 10.21 -5.88
N ASN A 115 27.54 10.91 -5.04
CA ASN A 115 28.37 10.30 -3.99
C ASN A 115 27.55 9.53 -2.93
N GLN A 116 26.26 9.82 -2.79
CA GLN A 116 25.33 9.12 -1.91
C GLN A 116 24.58 8.00 -2.63
N GLY A 117 24.88 7.75 -3.91
CA GLY A 117 24.22 6.72 -4.71
C GLY A 117 22.83 7.08 -5.22
N ARG A 118 22.40 8.35 -5.15
CA ARG A 118 21.13 8.82 -5.69
C ARG A 118 21.27 9.05 -7.20
N ILE A 119 20.30 8.58 -7.95
CA ILE A 119 20.26 8.75 -9.40
C ILE A 119 19.97 10.22 -9.73
N GLN A 120 20.71 10.78 -10.64
CA GLN A 120 20.52 12.12 -11.17
C GLN A 120 20.84 12.21 -12.67
N ILE A 121 20.29 13.19 -13.35
CA ILE A 121 20.57 13.46 -14.75
C ILE A 121 21.85 14.28 -14.83
N HIS A 122 22.85 13.73 -15.49
CA HIS A 122 24.03 14.50 -15.90
C HIS A 122 23.75 15.15 -17.26
N THR A 123 23.52 16.45 -17.26
CA THR A 123 23.21 17.19 -18.48
C THR A 123 24.47 17.48 -19.27
N ILE A 124 24.40 17.22 -20.58
CA ILE A 124 25.47 17.58 -21.53
C ILE A 124 25.28 19.00 -22.04
N VAL A 125 24.03 19.48 -22.00
CA VAL A 125 23.69 20.84 -22.47
C VAL A 125 23.95 21.82 -21.35
N SER A 126 24.76 22.85 -21.67
CA SER A 126 25.02 23.96 -20.73
C SER A 126 23.73 24.75 -20.45
N ASP A 127 23.69 25.43 -19.33
CA ASP A 127 22.54 26.32 -19.00
C ASP A 127 22.32 27.42 -20.04
N ALA A 128 23.41 27.85 -20.72
CA ALA A 128 23.37 28.85 -21.79
C ALA A 128 22.75 28.31 -23.09
N ASP A 129 22.90 27.00 -23.36
CA ASP A 129 22.45 26.37 -24.61
C ASP A 129 21.10 25.67 -24.49
N ARG A 130 20.47 25.65 -23.32
CA ARG A 130 19.20 24.95 -23.07
C ARG A 130 18.09 25.39 -24.03
N GLY A 131 18.01 26.63 -24.35
CA GLY A 131 17.00 27.14 -25.31
C GLY A 131 17.23 26.76 -26.76
N ALA A 132 18.45 26.31 -27.13
CA ALA A 132 18.83 26.00 -28.51
C ALA A 132 18.48 24.59 -28.94
N ILE A 133 18.31 23.61 -27.98
CA ILE A 133 18.07 22.22 -28.30
C ILE A 133 16.59 21.94 -28.58
N SER A 134 15.68 22.80 -28.14
CA SER A 134 14.22 22.55 -28.24
C SER A 134 13.81 21.22 -27.54
N GLU A 135 12.88 20.47 -28.08
CA GLU A 135 12.43 19.20 -27.52
C GLU A 135 13.09 18.02 -28.25
N VAL A 136 13.64 17.10 -27.49
CA VAL A 136 14.19 15.83 -28.04
C VAL A 136 13.05 14.90 -28.38
N ASP A 137 12.96 14.50 -29.64
CA ASP A 137 11.93 13.58 -30.13
C ASP A 137 12.47 12.20 -30.44
N ASN A 138 13.81 12.04 -30.61
CA ASN A 138 14.41 10.73 -30.79
C ASN A 138 15.88 10.69 -30.29
N ILE A 139 16.28 9.53 -29.79
CA ILE A 139 17.68 9.24 -29.41
C ILE A 139 18.05 7.88 -29.99
N LYS A 140 19.12 7.84 -30.78
CA LYS A 140 19.67 6.59 -31.36
C LYS A 140 21.10 6.37 -30.88
N VAL A 141 21.37 5.15 -30.48
CA VAL A 141 22.73 4.68 -30.20
C VAL A 141 23.12 3.72 -31.33
N ASP A 142 24.26 3.97 -31.97
CA ASP A 142 24.75 3.17 -33.07
C ASP A 142 26.28 3.09 -33.02
N ASN A 143 26.80 1.88 -32.90
CA ASN A 143 28.25 1.59 -32.79
C ASN A 143 28.94 2.46 -31.71
N GLY A 144 28.36 2.62 -30.55
CA GLY A 144 28.89 3.39 -29.43
C GLY A 144 28.73 4.91 -29.57
N LYS A 145 28.22 5.40 -30.70
CA LYS A 145 27.90 6.83 -30.91
C LYS A 145 26.44 7.11 -30.57
N VAL A 146 26.19 8.27 -30.01
CA VAL A 146 24.86 8.70 -29.62
C VAL A 146 24.44 9.87 -30.49
N TYR A 147 23.27 9.73 -31.09
CA TYR A 147 22.65 10.73 -31.92
C TYR A 147 21.35 11.17 -31.34
N VAL A 148 21.06 12.46 -31.38
CA VAL A 148 19.89 13.11 -30.82
C VAL A 148 19.19 13.88 -31.92
N HIS A 149 17.91 13.60 -32.10
CA HIS A 149 17.03 14.36 -33.00
C HIS A 149 16.06 15.21 -32.17
N THR A 150 15.72 16.38 -32.69
CA THR A 150 14.85 17.32 -32.00
C THR A 150 13.66 17.70 -32.87
N THR A 151 12.57 18.16 -32.24
CA THR A 151 11.37 18.66 -32.92
C THR A 151 11.63 19.88 -33.83
N ALA A 152 12.79 20.50 -33.76
CA ALA A 152 13.25 21.54 -34.68
C ALA A 152 13.92 20.97 -35.94
N ASP A 153 13.82 19.65 -36.17
CA ASP A 153 14.40 18.91 -37.32
C ASP A 153 15.95 19.03 -37.37
N LYS A 154 16.56 19.05 -36.20
CA LYS A 154 18.02 19.08 -36.05
C LYS A 154 18.55 17.80 -35.45
N THR A 155 19.65 17.30 -35.99
CA THR A 155 20.33 16.12 -35.48
C THR A 155 21.71 16.50 -34.90
N TYR A 156 21.97 16.02 -33.71
CA TYR A 156 23.22 16.22 -32.99
C TYR A 156 23.93 14.90 -32.73
N GLU A 157 25.26 14.88 -32.80
CA GLU A 157 26.11 13.79 -32.33
C GLU A 157 26.75 14.17 -31.00
N VAL A 158 26.73 13.23 -30.04
CA VAL A 158 27.40 13.42 -28.74
C VAL A 158 28.89 13.22 -28.91
N VAL A 159 29.70 14.21 -28.50
CA VAL A 159 31.13 14.19 -28.56
C VAL A 159 31.71 14.10 -27.15
N ASP A 160 32.54 13.07 -26.90
CA ASP A 160 33.25 12.86 -25.63
C ASP A 160 32.39 12.95 -24.37
N ASP A 161 31.09 12.56 -24.45
CA ASP A 161 30.11 12.64 -23.37
C ASP A 161 29.94 14.03 -22.74
N LYS A 162 30.38 15.11 -23.45
CA LYS A 162 30.44 16.46 -22.89
C LYS A 162 29.81 17.54 -23.74
N ALA A 163 29.66 17.33 -25.03
CA ALA A 163 29.21 18.33 -25.98
C ALA A 163 28.31 17.73 -27.06
N LEU A 164 27.45 18.56 -27.65
CA LEU A 164 26.66 18.23 -28.82
C LEU A 164 27.21 18.92 -30.04
N ARG A 165 27.42 18.17 -31.12
CA ARG A 165 27.81 18.69 -32.42
C ARG A 165 26.67 18.56 -33.41
N GLU A 166 26.14 19.67 -33.90
CA GLU A 166 25.12 19.69 -34.94
C GLU A 166 25.65 19.05 -36.24
N ARG A 167 24.89 18.11 -36.82
CA ARG A 167 25.19 17.49 -38.11
C ARG A 167 24.48 18.23 -39.23
N LYS A 168 25.17 18.42 -40.35
CA LYS A 168 24.57 19.01 -41.56
C LYS A 168 23.79 17.94 -42.34
N GLU A 169 22.68 18.33 -42.95
CA GLU A 169 21.72 17.47 -43.69
C GLU A 169 22.27 16.52 -44.76
N SER A 170 23.55 16.58 -45.12
CA SER A 170 24.14 15.76 -46.19
C SER A 170 24.64 14.38 -45.75
N GLU A 171 24.58 14.06 -44.46
CA GLU A 171 25.01 12.76 -43.93
C GLU A 171 23.80 11.89 -43.60
N GLU A 172 23.71 10.73 -44.30
CA GLU A 172 22.69 9.68 -44.25
C GLU A 172 21.61 9.76 -43.13
N THR A 173 20.36 9.58 -43.50
CA THR A 173 19.19 9.55 -42.58
C THR A 173 19.42 8.53 -41.46
N ILE A 174 20.00 9.00 -40.35
CA ILE A 174 20.27 8.18 -39.15
C ILE A 174 18.94 7.74 -38.55
N PHE A 175 17.92 8.60 -38.68
CA PHE A 175 16.55 8.33 -38.20
C PHE A 175 15.67 8.01 -39.40
N THR A 176 15.30 6.76 -39.56
CA THR A 176 14.22 6.37 -40.51
C THR A 176 12.87 6.63 -39.81
N ASN A 177 12.01 7.38 -40.47
CA ASN A 177 10.61 7.52 -40.05
C ASN A 177 9.92 6.16 -40.21
N ASN A 178 9.91 5.34 -39.17
CA ASN A 178 9.06 4.16 -39.09
C ASN A 178 7.61 4.65 -38.93
N THR A 179 6.90 4.67 -40.04
CA THR A 179 5.44 4.97 -40.09
C THR A 179 4.59 3.75 -39.70
N ASP A 180 5.21 2.66 -39.20
CA ASP A 180 4.47 1.49 -38.77
C ASP A 180 3.64 1.81 -37.52
N SER A 181 2.34 1.68 -37.68
CA SER A 181 1.37 1.87 -36.58
C SER A 181 1.48 0.79 -35.49
N VAL A 182 2.32 -0.22 -35.69
CA VAL A 182 2.51 -1.36 -34.79
C VAL A 182 4.00 -1.56 -34.49
N SER A 183 4.34 -1.49 -33.22
CA SER A 183 5.69 -1.76 -32.72
C SER A 183 5.86 -3.23 -32.37
N LEU A 184 7.05 -3.77 -32.62
CA LEU A 184 7.41 -5.17 -32.36
C LEU A 184 8.57 -5.27 -31.38
N LEU A 185 8.36 -5.98 -30.27
CA LEU A 185 9.39 -6.36 -29.32
C LEU A 185 9.63 -7.87 -29.37
N LYS A 186 10.87 -8.29 -29.65
CA LYS A 186 11.27 -9.70 -29.61
C LYS A 186 11.69 -10.09 -28.20
N MET A 187 11.23 -11.24 -27.73
CA MET A 187 11.50 -11.78 -26.41
C MET A 187 12.13 -13.18 -26.51
N PRO A 188 12.67 -13.72 -25.42
CA PRO A 188 13.10 -15.12 -25.35
C PRO A 188 12.00 -16.10 -25.79
N LEU A 189 12.38 -17.33 -26.13
CA LEU A 189 11.49 -18.36 -26.66
C LEU A 189 10.79 -17.97 -27.98
N ASP A 190 11.39 -17.04 -28.75
CA ASP A 190 10.83 -16.49 -29.98
C ASP A 190 9.41 -15.92 -29.85
N ILE A 191 9.06 -15.47 -28.64
CA ILE A 191 7.81 -14.76 -28.38
C ILE A 191 7.91 -13.36 -28.99
N LYS A 192 6.92 -13.00 -29.78
CA LYS A 192 6.80 -11.66 -30.37
C LYS A 192 5.70 -10.90 -29.64
N LEU A 193 6.05 -9.74 -29.14
CA LEU A 193 5.09 -8.80 -28.56
C LEU A 193 4.84 -7.68 -29.57
N ARG A 194 3.59 -7.45 -29.93
CA ARG A 194 3.13 -6.36 -30.78
C ARG A 194 2.29 -5.42 -29.96
N TYR A 195 2.48 -4.14 -30.11
CA TYR A 195 1.70 -3.11 -29.43
C TYR A 195 1.51 -1.88 -30.33
N SER A 196 0.49 -1.10 -30.04
CA SER A 196 0.20 0.12 -30.79
C SER A 196 -0.44 1.18 -29.89
N HIS A 197 -0.70 2.36 -30.48
CA HIS A 197 -1.47 3.42 -29.83
C HIS A 197 -3.00 3.20 -29.83
N THR A 198 -3.53 2.12 -30.39
CA THR A 198 -4.97 2.01 -30.65
C THR A 198 -5.61 0.74 -30.13
N TYR A 199 -4.91 -0.40 -30.11
CA TYR A 199 -5.53 -1.69 -29.79
C TYR A 199 -4.92 -2.40 -28.55
N GLY A 200 -3.97 -1.76 -27.87
CA GLY A 200 -3.27 -2.39 -26.74
C GLY A 200 -2.12 -3.27 -27.21
N MET A 201 -2.05 -4.52 -26.74
CA MET A 201 -0.96 -5.43 -27.06
C MET A 201 -1.42 -6.86 -27.31
N ASP A 202 -0.68 -7.59 -28.13
CA ASP A 202 -0.75 -9.03 -28.23
C ASP A 202 0.66 -9.65 -28.13
N PHE A 203 0.75 -10.89 -27.68
CA PHE A 203 2.04 -11.56 -27.56
C PHE A 203 1.92 -13.07 -27.56
N GLY A 204 2.92 -13.67 -28.20
CA GLY A 204 3.01 -15.11 -28.35
C GLY A 204 3.87 -15.50 -29.55
N ASN A 205 3.89 -16.80 -29.80
CA ASN A 205 4.44 -17.43 -30.98
C ASN A 205 3.47 -18.54 -31.43
N SER A 206 3.89 -19.39 -32.34
CA SER A 206 3.08 -20.52 -32.83
C SER A 206 2.74 -21.56 -31.75
N ARG A 207 3.45 -21.56 -30.65
CA ARG A 207 3.35 -22.57 -29.58
C ARG A 207 2.78 -22.02 -28.27
N TYR A 208 3.10 -20.76 -27.96
CA TYR A 208 2.71 -20.08 -26.73
C TYR A 208 2.08 -18.75 -27.05
N ALA A 209 0.79 -18.59 -26.74
CA ALA A 209 0.08 -17.34 -26.93
C ALA A 209 -0.90 -17.06 -25.82
N PHE A 210 -0.93 -15.81 -25.38
CA PHE A 210 -1.97 -15.31 -24.51
C PHE A 210 -3.11 -14.66 -25.30
N ALA A 211 -4.22 -14.37 -24.64
CA ALA A 211 -5.22 -13.47 -25.16
C ALA A 211 -4.61 -12.07 -25.37
N PRO A 212 -4.99 -11.34 -26.42
CA PRO A 212 -4.69 -9.93 -26.52
C PRO A 212 -5.11 -9.18 -25.26
N LEU A 213 -4.31 -8.20 -24.85
CA LEU A 213 -4.55 -7.40 -23.67
C LEU A 213 -4.86 -5.95 -24.06
N SER A 214 -6.03 -5.47 -23.63
CA SER A 214 -6.57 -4.14 -23.95
C SER A 214 -7.23 -3.51 -22.75
N GLU A 215 -7.75 -2.29 -22.87
CA GLU A 215 -8.55 -1.64 -21.82
C GLU A 215 -9.78 -2.46 -21.43
N THR A 216 -10.38 -3.18 -22.35
CA THR A 216 -11.52 -4.07 -22.06
C THR A 216 -11.15 -5.24 -21.15
N ASP A 217 -9.88 -5.65 -21.19
CA ASP A 217 -9.33 -6.70 -20.34
C ASP A 217 -8.70 -6.12 -19.06
N GLY A 218 -8.81 -4.79 -18.87
CA GLY A 218 -8.38 -4.06 -17.69
C GLY A 218 -6.97 -3.45 -17.77
N LEU A 219 -6.34 -3.39 -18.95
CA LEU A 219 -5.15 -2.60 -19.17
C LEU A 219 -5.45 -1.12 -18.95
N ILE A 220 -4.49 -0.35 -18.42
CA ILE A 220 -4.73 1.06 -18.06
C ILE A 220 -5.00 1.94 -19.28
N SER A 221 -4.46 1.61 -20.45
CA SER A 221 -4.70 2.29 -21.72
C SER A 221 -4.30 1.42 -22.92
N ASN A 222 -5.07 1.54 -24.00
CA ASN A 222 -4.71 0.97 -25.31
C ASN A 222 -3.61 1.78 -26.02
N ALA A 223 -3.44 3.06 -25.65
CA ALA A 223 -2.47 3.97 -26.25
C ALA A 223 -1.07 3.72 -25.65
N ILE A 224 -0.38 2.70 -26.13
CA ILE A 224 0.95 2.33 -25.67
C ILE A 224 1.99 3.11 -26.46
N ASN A 225 2.67 4.05 -25.79
CA ASN A 225 3.72 4.86 -26.40
C ASN A 225 5.00 4.06 -26.63
N ARG A 226 5.39 3.27 -25.66
CA ARG A 226 6.51 2.33 -25.76
C ARG A 226 6.37 1.19 -24.75
N ALA A 227 6.85 0.02 -25.16
CA ALA A 227 7.03 -1.12 -24.27
C ALA A 227 8.46 -1.62 -24.32
N VAL A 228 9.00 -2.03 -23.18
CA VAL A 228 10.34 -2.60 -23.02
C VAL A 228 10.28 -3.86 -22.17
N SER A 229 11.13 -4.82 -22.52
CA SER A 229 11.35 -5.98 -21.66
C SER A 229 12.53 -5.68 -20.75
N ASN A 230 12.36 -5.86 -19.44
CA ASN A 230 13.50 -6.05 -18.58
C ASN A 230 14.09 -7.44 -18.86
N HIS A 231 15.33 -7.71 -18.46
CA HIS A 231 15.99 -9.00 -18.72
C HIS A 231 15.36 -10.18 -17.94
N THR A 232 14.20 -9.96 -17.30
CA THR A 232 13.41 -10.95 -16.61
C THR A 232 12.17 -11.33 -17.46
N HIS A 233 11.11 -11.75 -16.82
CA HIS A 233 9.87 -12.17 -17.49
C HIS A 233 8.88 -11.03 -17.74
N MET A 234 9.25 -9.81 -17.35
CA MET A 234 8.36 -8.65 -17.34
C MET A 234 8.51 -7.79 -18.58
N VAL A 235 7.39 -7.32 -19.07
CA VAL A 235 7.30 -6.21 -20.03
C VAL A 235 6.68 -5.03 -19.34
N TRP A 236 7.30 -3.87 -19.48
CA TRP A 236 6.83 -2.61 -18.96
C TRP A 236 6.39 -1.71 -20.10
N GLY A 237 5.30 -0.97 -19.90
CA GLY A 237 4.79 -0.06 -20.92
C GLY A 237 4.41 1.30 -20.37
N ALA A 238 4.80 2.32 -21.13
CA ALA A 238 4.41 3.71 -20.92
C ALA A 238 3.19 4.06 -21.77
N THR A 239 2.18 4.68 -21.17
CA THR A 239 0.97 5.10 -21.85
C THR A 239 0.62 6.54 -21.53
N ASP A 240 -0.33 7.10 -22.26
CA ASP A 240 -0.84 8.44 -21.98
C ASP A 240 -1.67 8.53 -20.68
N ASN A 241 -2.04 7.39 -20.07
CA ASN A 241 -2.91 7.35 -18.88
C ASN A 241 -2.31 6.57 -17.71
N GLY A 242 -1.04 6.26 -17.74
CA GLY A 242 -0.35 5.52 -16.68
C GLY A 242 0.75 4.62 -17.20
N ILE A 243 1.18 3.71 -16.34
CA ILE A 243 2.25 2.75 -16.61
C ILE A 243 1.68 1.36 -16.32
N PHE A 244 2.11 0.36 -17.04
CA PHE A 244 1.76 -1.02 -16.73
C PHE A 244 2.98 -1.94 -16.73
N ALA A 245 2.86 -3.06 -16.05
CA ALA A 245 3.79 -4.18 -16.09
C ALA A 245 3.04 -5.48 -16.38
N VAL A 246 3.57 -6.31 -17.27
CA VAL A 246 2.96 -7.58 -17.70
C VAL A 246 3.97 -8.71 -17.59
N GLU A 247 3.58 -9.84 -17.01
CA GLU A 247 4.41 -11.08 -17.01
C GLU A 247 4.28 -11.78 -18.38
N ALA A 248 4.89 -11.21 -19.41
CA ALA A 248 4.75 -11.68 -20.78
C ALA A 248 5.45 -13.03 -21.04
N LEU A 249 6.56 -13.31 -20.36
CA LEU A 249 7.27 -14.57 -20.42
C LEU A 249 7.00 -15.42 -19.17
N SER A 250 5.73 -15.70 -18.93
CA SER A 250 5.25 -16.44 -17.77
C SER A 250 4.57 -17.74 -18.19
N PRO A 251 4.81 -18.87 -17.52
CA PRO A 251 4.04 -20.09 -17.74
C PRO A 251 2.63 -19.98 -17.15
N TYR A 252 2.34 -18.92 -16.40
CA TYR A 252 1.04 -18.70 -15.79
C TYR A 252 0.17 -17.77 -16.62
N GLY A 253 -1.12 -18.11 -16.67
CA GLY A 253 -2.18 -17.27 -17.20
C GLY A 253 -3.34 -17.20 -16.22
N GLN A 254 -4.25 -16.27 -16.43
CA GLN A 254 -5.42 -16.10 -15.60
C GLN A 254 -6.69 -15.86 -16.42
N ILE A 255 -7.81 -16.26 -15.85
CA ILE A 255 -9.15 -15.94 -16.32
C ILE A 255 -9.98 -15.55 -15.11
N GLY A 256 -10.44 -14.31 -15.07
CA GLY A 256 -11.17 -13.76 -13.93
C GLY A 256 -12.42 -13.00 -14.35
N GLU A 257 -12.89 -12.15 -13.45
CA GLU A 257 -14.12 -11.39 -13.66
C GLU A 257 -14.00 -10.41 -14.83
N LYS A 258 -12.83 -9.85 -15.06
CA LYS A 258 -12.56 -8.93 -16.18
C LYS A 258 -12.70 -9.61 -17.54
N GLU A 259 -12.30 -10.88 -17.63
CA GLU A 259 -12.44 -11.70 -18.82
C GLU A 259 -13.86 -12.29 -18.97
N GLY A 260 -14.77 -11.96 -18.04
CA GLY A 260 -16.18 -12.33 -18.05
C GLY A 260 -16.53 -13.56 -17.23
N LEU A 261 -15.59 -14.14 -16.46
CA LEU A 261 -15.84 -15.25 -15.55
C LEU A 261 -16.38 -14.72 -14.22
N LYS A 262 -17.67 -14.92 -13.94
CA LYS A 262 -18.33 -14.44 -12.72
C LYS A 262 -18.48 -15.55 -11.68
N GLY A 263 -18.27 -15.18 -10.41
CA GLY A 263 -18.46 -16.08 -9.28
C GLY A 263 -17.25 -16.96 -9.00
N GLU A 264 -17.24 -17.55 -7.81
CA GLU A 264 -16.21 -18.45 -7.33
C GLU A 264 -16.20 -19.74 -8.17
N VAL A 265 -15.02 -20.22 -8.55
CA VAL A 265 -14.86 -21.40 -9.39
C VAL A 265 -14.88 -22.66 -8.53
N ASN A 266 -15.81 -23.56 -8.82
CA ASN A 266 -15.99 -24.83 -8.11
C ASN A 266 -15.37 -26.02 -8.84
N CYS A 267 -15.42 -26.03 -10.17
CA CYS A 267 -14.97 -27.16 -10.96
C CYS A 267 -14.48 -26.74 -12.36
N ILE A 268 -13.60 -27.54 -12.92
CA ILE A 268 -13.02 -27.34 -14.26
C ILE A 268 -13.02 -28.71 -14.96
N GLY A 269 -13.33 -28.71 -16.25
CA GLY A 269 -13.29 -29.93 -17.07
C GLY A 269 -13.00 -29.61 -18.53
N GLN A 270 -12.63 -30.62 -19.31
CA GLN A 270 -12.38 -30.51 -20.76
C GLN A 270 -13.21 -31.56 -21.49
N LEU A 271 -13.87 -31.15 -22.58
CA LEU A 271 -14.62 -32.00 -23.47
C LEU A 271 -14.29 -31.65 -24.92
N ALA A 272 -13.86 -32.62 -25.70
CA ALA A 272 -13.54 -32.43 -27.13
C ALA A 272 -12.64 -31.18 -27.38
N GLY A 273 -11.61 -30.99 -26.55
CA GLY A 273 -10.69 -29.86 -26.66
C GLY A 273 -11.20 -28.53 -26.09
N THR A 274 -12.48 -28.41 -25.74
CA THR A 274 -13.07 -27.21 -25.14
C THR A 274 -13.03 -27.30 -23.60
N TYR A 275 -12.58 -26.24 -22.94
CA TYR A 275 -12.57 -26.15 -21.48
C TYR A 275 -13.91 -25.59 -20.98
N TYR A 276 -14.39 -26.17 -19.90
CA TYR A 276 -15.58 -25.74 -19.18
C TYR A 276 -15.21 -25.39 -17.74
N ILE A 277 -15.76 -24.30 -17.24
CA ILE A 277 -15.50 -23.78 -15.91
C ILE A 277 -16.83 -23.59 -15.20
N GLY A 278 -17.06 -24.36 -14.16
CA GLY A 278 -18.24 -24.24 -13.31
C GLY A 278 -17.99 -23.31 -12.14
N THR A 279 -18.88 -22.33 -11.97
CA THR A 279 -18.82 -21.33 -10.91
C THR A 279 -20.09 -21.30 -10.09
N MET A 280 -20.10 -20.50 -9.02
CA MET A 280 -21.32 -20.20 -8.25
C MET A 280 -22.36 -19.41 -9.05
N LYS A 281 -22.01 -18.85 -10.21
CA LYS A 281 -22.89 -18.04 -11.07
C LYS A 281 -23.00 -18.58 -12.51
N GLY A 282 -22.85 -19.88 -12.67
CA GLY A 282 -23.08 -20.54 -13.94
C GLY A 282 -21.92 -21.38 -14.45
N LEU A 283 -22.18 -22.02 -15.56
CA LEU A 283 -21.19 -22.75 -16.35
C LEU A 283 -20.67 -21.89 -17.50
N TYR A 284 -19.37 -21.86 -17.64
CA TYR A 284 -18.69 -21.13 -18.70
C TYR A 284 -17.92 -22.09 -19.60
N ARG A 285 -17.87 -21.79 -20.88
CA ARG A 285 -16.99 -22.46 -21.85
C ARG A 285 -15.92 -21.49 -22.36
N LEU A 286 -14.73 -22.00 -22.54
CA LEU A 286 -13.63 -21.28 -23.14
C LEU A 286 -13.62 -21.57 -24.65
N ASN A 287 -13.97 -20.59 -25.45
CA ASN A 287 -13.92 -20.67 -26.91
C ASN A 287 -12.73 -19.83 -27.43
N GLY A 288 -11.61 -20.51 -27.69
CA GLY A 288 -10.31 -19.85 -27.91
C GLY A 288 -9.85 -19.18 -26.65
N ASN A 289 -9.83 -17.84 -26.62
CA ASN A 289 -9.47 -17.03 -25.44
C ASN A 289 -10.66 -16.30 -24.83
N ARG A 290 -11.88 -16.51 -25.32
CA ARG A 290 -13.06 -15.83 -24.79
C ARG A 290 -13.85 -16.76 -23.91
N ILE A 291 -14.15 -16.30 -22.73
CA ILE A 291 -15.10 -16.93 -21.83
C ILE A 291 -16.52 -16.62 -22.29
N GLN A 292 -17.34 -17.64 -22.38
CA GLN A 292 -18.73 -17.52 -22.75
C GLN A 292 -19.58 -18.31 -21.78
N MET A 293 -20.57 -17.66 -21.18
CA MET A 293 -21.52 -18.34 -20.31
C MET A 293 -22.36 -19.30 -21.14
N VAL A 294 -22.61 -20.45 -20.63
CA VAL A 294 -23.53 -21.46 -21.19
C VAL A 294 -24.93 -21.06 -20.78
N ALA A 295 -25.75 -20.63 -21.73
CA ALA A 295 -27.04 -19.99 -21.47
C ALA A 295 -28.03 -20.86 -20.67
N ASP A 296 -27.95 -22.17 -20.81
CA ASP A 296 -28.84 -23.13 -20.13
C ASP A 296 -28.45 -23.41 -18.66
N ILE A 297 -27.26 -22.93 -18.22
CA ILE A 297 -26.71 -23.18 -16.87
C ILE A 297 -26.16 -21.86 -16.33
N ASP A 298 -27.05 -21.03 -15.79
CA ASP A 298 -26.77 -19.67 -15.30
C ASP A 298 -26.75 -19.55 -13.77
N LEU A 299 -26.93 -20.66 -13.05
CA LEU A 299 -26.79 -20.78 -11.60
C LEU A 299 -25.62 -21.71 -11.25
N ALA A 300 -25.41 -21.94 -9.96
CA ALA A 300 -24.23 -22.65 -9.46
C ALA A 300 -24.00 -24.01 -10.17
N CYS A 301 -22.79 -24.19 -10.68
CA CYS A 301 -22.28 -25.47 -11.18
C CYS A 301 -21.25 -26.00 -10.17
N TRP A 302 -21.56 -27.15 -9.57
CA TRP A 302 -20.80 -27.73 -8.47
C TRP A 302 -19.69 -28.67 -8.93
N GLN A 303 -20.01 -29.52 -9.94
CA GLN A 303 -19.07 -30.54 -10.41
C GLN A 303 -19.22 -30.76 -11.91
N LEU A 304 -18.10 -31.04 -12.57
CA LEU A 304 -18.01 -31.53 -13.94
C LEU A 304 -17.40 -32.94 -13.92
N THR A 305 -18.05 -33.89 -14.58
CA THR A 305 -17.56 -35.27 -14.64
C THR A 305 -17.54 -35.74 -16.09
N ARG A 306 -16.36 -36.07 -16.60
CA ARG A 306 -16.20 -36.65 -17.94
C ARG A 306 -16.73 -38.10 -17.97
N VAL A 307 -17.62 -38.38 -18.88
CA VAL A 307 -18.18 -39.73 -19.11
C VAL A 307 -17.43 -40.45 -20.22
N SER A 308 -17.20 -39.76 -21.34
CA SER A 308 -16.46 -40.20 -22.50
C SER A 308 -15.74 -39.04 -23.16
N ASP A 309 -15.12 -39.29 -24.31
CA ASP A 309 -14.42 -38.24 -25.07
C ASP A 309 -15.36 -37.16 -25.62
N ASP A 310 -16.65 -37.50 -25.78
CA ASP A 310 -17.70 -36.66 -26.33
C ASP A 310 -18.83 -36.32 -25.35
N LYS A 311 -18.77 -36.81 -24.09
CA LYS A 311 -19.83 -36.61 -23.08
C LYS A 311 -19.26 -36.18 -21.72
N MET A 312 -19.86 -35.15 -21.17
CA MET A 312 -19.54 -34.64 -19.83
C MET A 312 -20.82 -34.31 -19.06
N LEU A 313 -20.89 -34.64 -17.81
CA LEU A 313 -21.98 -34.32 -16.90
C LEU A 313 -21.66 -33.04 -16.14
N ALA A 314 -22.67 -32.19 -15.94
CA ALA A 314 -22.61 -31.03 -15.08
C ALA A 314 -23.64 -31.15 -13.96
N ALA A 315 -23.19 -31.26 -12.74
CA ALA A 315 -24.02 -31.19 -11.53
C ALA A 315 -24.21 -29.73 -11.14
N THR A 316 -25.44 -29.26 -11.10
CA THR A 316 -25.79 -27.85 -10.92
C THR A 316 -26.92 -27.66 -9.91
N SER A 317 -27.11 -26.42 -9.46
CA SER A 317 -28.29 -26.07 -8.64
C SER A 317 -29.62 -26.15 -9.42
N GLN A 318 -29.55 -26.20 -10.74
CA GLN A 318 -30.72 -26.38 -11.62
C GLN A 318 -30.92 -27.82 -12.06
N GLY A 319 -30.10 -28.74 -11.59
CA GLY A 319 -30.17 -30.15 -11.91
C GLY A 319 -28.93 -30.72 -12.57
N LEU A 320 -29.10 -31.88 -13.17
CA LEU A 320 -28.07 -32.61 -13.90
C LEU A 320 -28.19 -32.31 -15.39
N TYR A 321 -27.10 -31.93 -16.01
CA TYR A 321 -27.00 -31.68 -17.45
C TYR A 321 -25.96 -32.61 -18.09
N LEU A 322 -26.26 -33.08 -19.30
CA LEU A 322 -25.31 -33.75 -20.19
C LEU A 322 -24.83 -32.76 -21.25
N ILE A 323 -23.52 -32.53 -21.28
CA ILE A 323 -22.85 -31.70 -22.26
C ILE A 323 -22.23 -32.59 -23.33
N THR A 324 -22.50 -32.26 -24.58
CA THR A 324 -21.91 -32.91 -25.75
C THR A 324 -21.40 -31.83 -26.71
N PRO A 325 -20.55 -32.14 -27.70
CA PRO A 325 -20.15 -31.19 -28.72
C PRO A 325 -21.34 -30.63 -29.54
N ASN A 326 -22.43 -31.37 -29.59
CA ASN A 326 -23.62 -31.02 -30.40
C ASN A 326 -24.68 -30.21 -29.61
N GLY A 327 -24.57 -30.11 -28.30
CA GLY A 327 -25.53 -29.39 -27.48
C GLY A 327 -25.55 -29.86 -26.02
N ILE A 328 -26.45 -29.26 -25.27
CA ILE A 328 -26.63 -29.53 -23.83
C ILE A 328 -28.02 -30.10 -23.63
N GLN A 329 -28.10 -31.17 -22.87
CA GLN A 329 -29.35 -31.84 -22.53
C GLN A 329 -29.57 -31.75 -21.02
N HIS A 330 -30.71 -31.25 -20.61
CA HIS A 330 -31.16 -31.28 -19.20
C HIS A 330 -31.68 -32.70 -18.88
N ILE A 331 -31.17 -33.31 -17.84
CA ILE A 331 -31.54 -34.69 -17.44
C ILE A 331 -32.49 -34.69 -16.25
N THR A 332 -32.18 -33.95 -15.18
CA THR A 332 -33.02 -33.84 -13.99
C THR A 332 -33.05 -32.40 -13.52
N GLY A 333 -34.15 -31.96 -12.86
CA GLY A 333 -34.31 -30.56 -12.40
C GLY A 333 -33.95 -30.29 -10.94
N ASP A 334 -33.56 -31.31 -10.19
CA ASP A 334 -33.28 -31.17 -8.75
C ASP A 334 -31.83 -30.79 -8.51
N ASN A 335 -31.59 -29.93 -7.52
CA ASN A 335 -30.27 -29.47 -7.14
C ASN A 335 -29.28 -30.60 -6.90
N THR A 336 -28.38 -30.82 -7.82
CA THR A 336 -27.37 -31.88 -7.83
C THR A 336 -26.01 -31.33 -7.47
N PHE A 337 -25.43 -31.72 -6.34
CA PHE A 337 -24.10 -31.24 -5.90
C PHE A 337 -22.96 -32.04 -6.50
N SER A 338 -23.18 -33.35 -6.68
CA SER A 338 -22.12 -34.23 -7.18
C SER A 338 -22.69 -35.30 -8.11
N VAL A 339 -21.89 -35.79 -9.04
CA VAL A 339 -22.25 -36.81 -9.99
C VAL A 339 -21.08 -37.73 -10.34
N CYS A 340 -21.38 -38.99 -10.51
CA CYS A 340 -20.46 -39.98 -11.01
C CYS A 340 -21.14 -40.87 -12.04
N HIS A 341 -20.42 -41.33 -13.06
CA HIS A 341 -20.92 -42.23 -14.07
C HIS A 341 -20.63 -43.69 -13.70
N ASP A 342 -21.64 -44.55 -13.71
CA ASP A 342 -21.49 -45.99 -13.65
C ASP A 342 -21.37 -46.57 -15.06
N SER A 343 -20.16 -46.77 -15.52
CA SER A 343 -19.86 -47.26 -16.86
C SER A 343 -20.36 -48.68 -17.14
N LYS A 344 -20.71 -49.47 -16.11
CA LYS A 344 -21.22 -50.84 -16.25
C LYS A 344 -22.70 -50.85 -16.58
N GLN A 345 -23.44 -49.92 -16.04
CA GLN A 345 -24.88 -49.86 -16.16
C GLN A 345 -25.32 -48.68 -17.07
N ASP A 346 -24.38 -47.90 -17.55
CA ASP A 346 -24.60 -46.69 -18.33
C ASP A 346 -25.64 -45.75 -17.69
N CYS A 347 -25.41 -45.45 -16.40
CA CYS A 347 -26.28 -44.61 -15.58
C CYS A 347 -25.47 -43.68 -14.72
N TYR A 348 -26.14 -42.72 -14.09
CA TYR A 348 -25.52 -41.71 -13.25
C TYR A 348 -25.88 -41.90 -11.78
N VAL A 349 -24.91 -41.71 -10.92
CA VAL A 349 -25.12 -41.65 -9.46
C VAL A 349 -25.00 -40.22 -9.06
N THR A 350 -26.09 -39.62 -8.56
CA THR A 350 -26.14 -38.18 -8.18
C THR A 350 -26.26 -38.04 -6.68
N GLY A 351 -25.58 -36.99 -6.18
CA GLY A 351 -25.71 -36.52 -4.81
C GLY A 351 -26.53 -35.24 -4.79
N GLU A 352 -27.63 -35.28 -4.10
CA GLU A 352 -28.61 -34.20 -4.05
C GLU A 352 -28.84 -33.71 -2.60
N VAL A 353 -29.83 -32.85 -2.41
CA VAL A 353 -30.13 -32.25 -1.09
C VAL A 353 -30.56 -33.28 -0.07
N ASP A 354 -31.36 -34.25 -0.48
CA ASP A 354 -32.05 -35.23 0.37
C ASP A 354 -31.51 -36.66 0.23
N GLY A 355 -30.55 -36.89 -0.68
CA GLY A 355 -30.02 -38.21 -0.84
C GLY A 355 -29.10 -38.45 -2.03
N VAL A 356 -28.76 -39.70 -2.16
CA VAL A 356 -28.09 -40.26 -3.32
C VAL A 356 -29.11 -40.91 -4.22
N TYR A 357 -29.06 -40.59 -5.49
CA TYR A 357 -29.95 -41.12 -6.51
C TYR A 357 -29.18 -41.87 -7.58
N TYR A 358 -29.84 -42.92 -8.08
CA TYR A 358 -29.46 -43.59 -9.30
C TYR A 358 -30.33 -43.04 -10.43
N VAL A 359 -29.71 -42.46 -11.42
CA VAL A 359 -30.38 -41.76 -12.52
C VAL A 359 -30.08 -42.42 -13.82
N SER A 360 -31.10 -42.87 -14.53
CA SER A 360 -30.94 -43.43 -15.88
C SER A 360 -30.56 -42.31 -16.90
N THR A 361 -30.03 -42.72 -18.04
CA THR A 361 -29.74 -41.79 -19.14
C THR A 361 -30.96 -41.04 -19.67
N LEU A 362 -32.16 -41.55 -19.37
CA LEU A 362 -33.47 -40.90 -19.72
C LEU A 362 -34.01 -40.02 -18.57
N GLY A 363 -33.25 -39.81 -17.51
CA GLY A 363 -33.63 -38.96 -16.35
C GLY A 363 -34.53 -39.60 -15.32
N LYS A 364 -34.81 -40.91 -15.41
CA LYS A 364 -35.57 -41.61 -14.37
C LYS A 364 -34.72 -41.75 -13.11
N LYS A 365 -35.21 -41.21 -12.00
CA LYS A 365 -34.54 -41.22 -10.68
C LYS A 365 -35.02 -42.37 -9.79
N THR A 366 -34.11 -42.91 -9.01
CA THR A 366 -34.39 -43.88 -7.95
C THR A 366 -33.49 -43.52 -6.77
N MET A 367 -34.11 -43.19 -5.59
CA MET A 367 -33.36 -42.92 -4.38
C MET A 367 -32.63 -44.20 -3.93
N VAL A 368 -31.36 -44.06 -3.62
CA VAL A 368 -30.49 -45.15 -3.23
C VAL A 368 -30.14 -45.10 -1.74
N LEU A 369 -29.85 -43.92 -1.24
CA LEU A 369 -29.51 -43.67 0.14
C LEU A 369 -30.07 -42.28 0.55
N PRO A 370 -30.93 -42.22 1.60
CA PRO A 370 -31.30 -40.94 2.19
C PRO A 370 -30.10 -40.38 3.00
N LEU A 371 -29.49 -39.33 2.51
CA LEU A 371 -28.33 -38.69 3.13
C LEU A 371 -28.35 -37.18 2.82
N GLU A 372 -28.32 -36.35 3.83
CA GLU A 372 -28.51 -34.91 3.67
C GLU A 372 -27.33 -34.27 2.95
N LYS A 373 -27.59 -33.49 1.90
CA LYS A 373 -26.65 -32.72 1.11
C LYS A 373 -25.38 -33.47 0.71
N VAL A 374 -25.49 -34.38 -0.22
CA VAL A 374 -24.39 -35.21 -0.71
C VAL A 374 -23.50 -34.42 -1.65
N THR A 375 -22.36 -33.96 -1.15
CA THR A 375 -21.46 -33.04 -1.86
C THR A 375 -20.37 -33.70 -2.67
N LYS A 376 -20.01 -34.95 -2.36
CA LYS A 376 -18.96 -35.68 -3.08
C LYS A 376 -19.37 -37.13 -3.34
N ILE A 377 -19.13 -37.57 -4.57
CA ILE A 377 -19.25 -38.97 -4.97
C ILE A 377 -17.98 -39.36 -5.70
N HIS A 378 -17.37 -40.46 -5.26
CA HIS A 378 -16.17 -41.04 -5.89
C HIS A 378 -16.44 -42.49 -6.27
N HIS A 379 -16.05 -42.91 -7.47
CA HIS A 379 -16.12 -44.27 -7.93
C HIS A 379 -14.70 -44.87 -8.00
N ALA A 380 -14.46 -45.88 -7.21
CA ALA A 380 -13.21 -46.64 -7.24
C ALA A 380 -13.45 -48.12 -6.90
N ASN A 381 -12.72 -49.00 -7.55
CA ASN A 381 -12.78 -50.45 -7.26
C ASN A 381 -14.22 -51.06 -7.24
N LYS A 382 -15.05 -50.61 -8.17
CA LYS A 382 -16.48 -51.07 -8.29
C LYS A 382 -17.39 -50.63 -7.12
N LYS A 383 -16.96 -49.64 -6.32
CA LYS A 383 -17.69 -49.07 -5.20
C LYS A 383 -17.77 -47.57 -5.35
N PHE A 384 -18.85 -46.99 -4.85
CA PHE A 384 -19.05 -45.55 -4.77
C PHE A 384 -18.87 -45.12 -3.33
N THR A 385 -18.00 -44.17 -3.10
CA THR A 385 -17.90 -43.49 -1.81
C THR A 385 -18.64 -42.19 -1.91
N VAL A 386 -19.63 -41.97 -1.07
CA VAL A 386 -20.43 -40.75 -1.00
C VAL A 386 -20.14 -40.02 0.29
N GLU A 387 -20.16 -38.70 0.24
CA GLU A 387 -19.88 -37.85 1.40
C GLU A 387 -20.91 -36.71 1.47
N SER A 388 -21.52 -36.55 2.64
CA SER A 388 -22.41 -35.45 2.92
C SER A 388 -21.63 -34.16 3.27
N ILE A 389 -22.33 -33.04 3.29
CA ILE A 389 -21.74 -31.77 3.76
C ILE A 389 -21.29 -31.80 5.22
N TYR A 390 -21.89 -32.68 6.02
CA TYR A 390 -21.55 -32.91 7.42
C TYR A 390 -20.39 -33.90 7.59
N GLY A 391 -19.86 -34.42 6.47
CA GLY A 391 -18.72 -35.32 6.42
C GLY A 391 -19.07 -36.78 6.77
N GLU A 392 -20.35 -37.12 6.77
CA GLU A 392 -20.75 -38.52 6.78
C GLU A 392 -20.28 -39.19 5.50
N GLN A 393 -19.63 -40.34 5.61
CA GLN A 393 -19.13 -41.09 4.46
C GLN A 393 -19.74 -42.49 4.43
N TRP A 394 -20.28 -42.83 3.26
CA TRP A 394 -20.89 -44.13 2.99
C TRP A 394 -20.23 -44.76 1.78
N GLU A 395 -20.10 -46.08 1.80
CA GLU A 395 -19.68 -46.90 0.68
C GLU A 395 -20.91 -47.62 0.09
N LEU A 396 -21.14 -47.42 -1.19
CA LEU A 396 -22.24 -48.00 -1.94
C LEU A 396 -21.71 -48.97 -2.99
N SER A 397 -22.40 -50.08 -3.20
CA SER A 397 -22.16 -50.97 -4.34
C SER A 397 -23.48 -51.38 -4.98
N PHE A 398 -23.49 -51.43 -6.29
CA PHE A 398 -24.66 -51.77 -7.09
C PHE A 398 -24.50 -53.14 -7.73
N SER A 399 -25.53 -53.98 -7.65
CA SER A 399 -25.60 -55.24 -8.32
C SER A 399 -26.96 -55.42 -9.01
N ASN A 400 -26.94 -55.98 -10.22
CA ASN A 400 -28.18 -56.29 -10.93
C ASN A 400 -28.88 -57.50 -10.33
N SER A 401 -30.16 -57.35 -10.08
CA SER A 401 -31.04 -58.47 -9.70
C SER A 401 -32.25 -58.53 -10.67
N ASN A 402 -32.94 -59.65 -10.73
CA ASN A 402 -34.15 -59.83 -11.57
C ASN A 402 -35.29 -58.86 -11.21
N SER A 403 -35.20 -58.19 -10.03
CA SER A 403 -36.18 -57.19 -9.57
C SER A 403 -35.69 -55.76 -9.65
N GLY A 404 -34.54 -55.49 -10.27
CA GLY A 404 -33.95 -54.14 -10.37
C GLY A 404 -32.56 -54.07 -9.76
N ILE A 405 -32.08 -52.84 -9.50
CA ILE A 405 -30.77 -52.60 -8.94
C ILE A 405 -30.82 -52.82 -7.44
N LYS A 406 -30.06 -53.77 -6.94
CA LYS A 406 -29.84 -54.01 -5.52
C LYS A 406 -28.67 -53.17 -5.04
N VAL A 407 -28.90 -52.37 -4.00
CA VAL A 407 -27.89 -51.51 -3.37
C VAL A 407 -27.41 -52.17 -2.09
N SER A 408 -26.11 -52.18 -1.87
CA SER A 408 -25.51 -52.49 -0.59
C SER A 408 -24.76 -51.24 -0.10
N ASP A 409 -25.09 -50.78 1.10
CA ASP A 409 -24.56 -49.59 1.72
C ASP A 409 -23.82 -49.92 3.02
N ARG A 410 -22.78 -49.15 3.31
CA ARG A 410 -21.99 -49.25 4.53
C ARG A 410 -21.52 -47.88 4.98
N CYS A 411 -21.90 -47.47 6.19
CA CYS A 411 -21.33 -46.26 6.78
C CYS A 411 -19.85 -46.49 7.12
N ILE A 412 -18.98 -45.58 6.61
CA ILE A 412 -17.55 -45.59 6.86
C ILE A 412 -17.20 -44.60 7.98
N ARG A 413 -17.88 -43.45 7.98
CA ARG A 413 -17.63 -42.35 8.93
C ARG A 413 -18.90 -41.55 9.16
N GLN A 414 -19.19 -41.19 10.43
CA GLN A 414 -20.41 -40.48 10.82
C GLN A 414 -20.29 -38.98 10.86
N SER A 415 -19.09 -38.43 10.86
CA SER A 415 -18.87 -36.95 10.88
C SER A 415 -17.55 -36.55 10.25
N ALA A 416 -17.46 -35.29 9.82
CA ALA A 416 -16.22 -34.69 9.32
C ALA A 416 -15.16 -34.59 10.43
N ASP A 417 -13.91 -34.83 10.06
CA ASP A 417 -12.77 -34.38 10.88
C ASP A 417 -12.45 -32.93 10.51
N VAL A 418 -12.25 -32.06 11.48
CA VAL A 418 -11.83 -30.66 11.30
C VAL A 418 -10.54 -30.55 10.46
N LYS A 419 -9.76 -31.64 10.39
CA LYS A 419 -8.51 -31.70 9.60
C LYS A 419 -8.71 -32.23 8.18
N ASP A 420 -9.94 -32.56 7.76
CA ASP A 420 -10.19 -33.05 6.40
C ASP A 420 -9.81 -32.01 5.35
N PRO A 421 -9.10 -32.40 4.27
CA PRO A 421 -8.69 -31.50 3.23
C PRO A 421 -9.91 -30.98 2.43
N LYS A 422 -9.93 -29.67 2.14
CA LYS A 422 -10.96 -29.08 1.26
C LYS A 422 -10.88 -29.65 -0.15
N LEU A 423 -9.67 -29.74 -0.70
CA LEU A 423 -9.39 -30.27 -2.03
C LEU A 423 -8.61 -31.58 -1.92
N LYS A 424 -9.11 -32.60 -2.64
CA LYS A 424 -8.41 -33.85 -2.89
C LYS A 424 -8.60 -34.22 -4.35
N TYR A 425 -7.52 -34.19 -5.12
CA TYR A 425 -7.54 -34.43 -6.56
C TYR A 425 -6.41 -35.35 -6.97
N THR A 426 -6.71 -36.36 -7.77
CA THR A 426 -5.71 -37.24 -8.36
C THR A 426 -5.60 -36.90 -9.84
N ASP A 427 -4.43 -36.51 -10.28
CA ASP A 427 -4.18 -36.17 -11.67
C ASP A 427 -4.01 -37.42 -12.54
N PRO A 428 -4.01 -37.29 -13.89
CA PRO A 428 -3.83 -38.42 -14.79
C PRO A 428 -2.49 -39.16 -14.63
N SER A 429 -1.48 -38.52 -14.02
CA SER A 429 -0.17 -39.13 -13.72
C SER A 429 -0.22 -40.02 -12.45
N GLY A 430 -1.32 -40.02 -11.70
CA GLY A 430 -1.48 -40.70 -10.43
C GLY A 430 -0.98 -39.91 -9.22
N THR A 431 -0.62 -38.61 -9.39
CA THR A 431 -0.24 -37.77 -8.27
C THR A 431 -1.48 -37.28 -7.53
N LEU A 432 -1.51 -37.52 -6.23
CA LEU A 432 -2.56 -37.05 -5.34
C LEU A 432 -2.22 -35.67 -4.80
N TRP A 433 -3.06 -34.69 -5.11
CA TRP A 433 -2.99 -33.30 -4.66
C TRP A 433 -3.96 -33.09 -3.50
N ILE A 434 -3.47 -32.49 -2.39
CA ILE A 434 -4.24 -32.29 -1.17
C ILE A 434 -3.97 -30.90 -0.63
N THR A 435 -5.02 -30.22 -0.15
CA THR A 435 -4.90 -28.95 0.57
C THR A 435 -5.23 -29.15 2.06
N ASP A 436 -5.07 -28.08 2.84
CA ASP A 436 -5.65 -28.00 4.17
C ASP A 436 -7.19 -27.78 4.11
N PRO A 437 -7.88 -27.74 5.26
CA PRO A 437 -9.33 -27.49 5.31
C PRO A 437 -9.78 -26.15 4.72
N GLU A 438 -8.87 -25.17 4.65
CA GLU A 438 -9.13 -23.83 4.06
C GLU A 438 -8.84 -23.77 2.56
N GLY A 439 -8.38 -24.89 1.98
CA GLY A 439 -8.02 -24.98 0.56
C GLY A 439 -6.63 -24.48 0.24
N ARG A 440 -5.80 -24.19 1.25
CA ARG A 440 -4.42 -23.68 1.12
C ARG A 440 -3.40 -24.79 1.31
N ASN A 441 -2.11 -24.41 1.30
CA ASN A 441 -1.00 -25.31 1.61
C ASN A 441 -1.00 -26.58 0.75
N LEU A 442 -1.19 -26.42 -0.57
CA LEU A 442 -1.22 -27.51 -1.53
C LEU A 442 0.01 -28.43 -1.38
N LYS A 443 -0.24 -29.72 -1.27
CA LYS A 443 0.77 -30.78 -1.16
C LYS A 443 0.54 -31.83 -2.23
N ALA A 444 1.63 -32.49 -2.64
CA ALA A 444 1.59 -33.62 -3.56
C ALA A 444 2.00 -34.91 -2.83
N SER A 445 1.36 -36.03 -3.15
CA SER A 445 1.68 -37.34 -2.65
C SER A 445 1.64 -38.36 -3.79
N THR A 446 2.54 -39.33 -3.79
CA THR A 446 2.46 -40.44 -4.74
C THR A 446 1.47 -41.50 -4.24
N THR A 447 1.04 -42.40 -5.15
CA THR A 447 0.15 -43.53 -4.85
C THR A 447 0.64 -44.40 -3.69
N ASN A 448 1.94 -44.40 -3.38
CA ASN A 448 2.51 -45.15 -2.27
C ASN A 448 2.54 -44.39 -0.93
N LYS A 449 1.77 -43.29 -0.80
CA LYS A 449 1.70 -42.37 0.37
C LYS A 449 3.04 -41.72 0.74
N GLN A 450 4.03 -41.76 -0.13
CA GLN A 450 5.25 -40.98 0.06
C GLN A 450 4.99 -39.50 -0.35
N SER A 451 5.39 -38.58 0.48
CA SER A 451 5.33 -37.16 0.15
C SER A 451 6.16 -36.90 -1.10
N ALA A 452 5.52 -36.48 -2.16
CA ALA A 452 6.21 -36.03 -3.35
C ALA A 452 6.73 -34.61 -3.17
N THR A 453 7.96 -34.36 -3.60
CA THR A 453 8.47 -32.98 -3.61
C THR A 453 7.62 -32.15 -4.54
N LEU A 454 7.01 -31.10 -4.02
CA LEU A 454 6.21 -30.16 -4.81
C LEU A 454 7.13 -29.49 -5.84
N SER A 455 6.72 -29.50 -7.12
CA SER A 455 7.42 -28.73 -8.13
C SER A 455 7.46 -27.24 -7.72
N PRO A 456 8.62 -26.58 -7.80
CA PRO A 456 8.72 -25.18 -7.44
C PRO A 456 7.68 -24.27 -8.13
N TRP A 457 7.28 -24.62 -9.35
CA TRP A 457 6.26 -23.92 -10.11
C TRP A 457 4.83 -24.04 -9.55
N MET A 458 4.60 -24.95 -8.63
CA MET A 458 3.32 -25.08 -7.93
C MET A 458 3.23 -24.21 -6.67
N TYR A 459 4.32 -23.57 -6.27
CA TYR A 459 4.37 -22.75 -5.06
C TYR A 459 3.31 -21.64 -5.03
N PRO A 460 3.01 -20.90 -6.10
CA PRO A 460 1.93 -19.90 -6.10
C PRO A 460 0.56 -20.45 -5.71
N PHE A 461 0.29 -21.70 -6.01
CA PHE A 461 -0.96 -22.36 -5.65
C PHE A 461 -1.03 -22.70 -4.15
N THR A 462 0.11 -22.86 -3.48
CA THR A 462 0.13 -23.11 -2.02
C THR A 462 -0.32 -21.89 -1.21
N LYS A 463 -0.29 -20.70 -1.80
CA LYS A 463 -0.64 -19.43 -1.17
C LYS A 463 -2.11 -19.04 -1.36
N ARG A 464 -2.86 -19.77 -2.15
CA ARG A 464 -4.24 -19.45 -2.53
C ARG A 464 -5.20 -20.49 -1.99
N ALA A 465 -6.44 -20.07 -1.71
CA ALA A 465 -7.52 -21.00 -1.35
C ALA A 465 -8.06 -21.65 -2.63
N LEU A 466 -7.76 -22.91 -2.83
CA LEU A 466 -8.18 -23.69 -3.99
C LEU A 466 -9.48 -24.44 -3.70
N ASN A 467 -10.43 -24.37 -4.62
CA ASN A 467 -11.63 -25.18 -4.63
C ASN A 467 -11.50 -26.37 -5.57
N CYS A 468 -10.84 -26.17 -6.71
CA CYS A 468 -10.62 -27.24 -7.68
C CYS A 468 -9.23 -27.14 -8.31
N LEU A 469 -8.78 -28.30 -8.78
CA LEU A 469 -7.57 -28.48 -9.57
C LEU A 469 -7.89 -29.41 -10.73
N TYR A 470 -7.35 -29.12 -11.91
CA TYR A 470 -7.56 -29.93 -13.09
C TYR A 470 -6.28 -29.96 -13.94
N ALA A 471 -5.77 -31.16 -14.19
CA ALA A 471 -4.65 -31.39 -15.10
C ALA A 471 -5.18 -31.79 -16.47
N SER A 472 -4.91 -31.00 -17.50
CA SER A 472 -5.36 -31.27 -18.86
C SER A 472 -4.35 -32.12 -19.63
N GLU A 473 -4.85 -32.83 -20.65
CA GLU A 473 -4.04 -33.69 -21.54
C GLU A 473 -3.00 -32.89 -22.33
N ASP A 474 -3.23 -31.61 -22.58
CA ASP A 474 -2.32 -30.73 -23.33
C ASP A 474 -1.19 -30.16 -22.45
N GLY A 475 -1.06 -30.63 -21.21
CA GLY A 475 0.03 -30.26 -20.30
C GLY A 475 -0.17 -28.96 -19.54
N LYS A 476 -1.41 -28.57 -19.29
CA LYS A 476 -1.74 -27.44 -18.43
C LYS A 476 -2.34 -27.88 -17.10
N MET A 477 -1.98 -27.19 -16.04
CA MET A 477 -2.59 -27.34 -14.71
C MET A 477 -3.48 -26.13 -14.44
N TRP A 478 -4.75 -26.37 -14.20
CA TRP A 478 -5.77 -25.37 -13.93
C TRP A 478 -6.11 -25.39 -12.46
N ALA A 479 -6.14 -24.24 -11.84
CA ALA A 479 -6.51 -24.07 -10.42
C ALA A 479 -7.62 -23.02 -10.31
N GLY A 480 -8.71 -23.38 -9.64
CA GLY A 480 -9.89 -22.54 -9.48
C GLY A 480 -10.17 -22.21 -8.02
N GLY A 481 -10.72 -21.05 -7.77
CA GLY A 481 -11.10 -20.52 -6.46
C GLY A 481 -11.87 -19.20 -6.56
N ASP A 482 -11.84 -18.43 -5.49
CA ASP A 482 -12.41 -17.06 -5.42
C ASP A 482 -11.70 -16.06 -6.33
N PHE A 483 -10.45 -16.30 -6.65
CA PHE A 483 -9.61 -15.52 -7.55
C PHE A 483 -9.90 -15.78 -9.05
N GLY A 484 -10.89 -16.59 -9.40
CA GLY A 484 -11.11 -17.10 -10.76
C GLY A 484 -10.28 -18.35 -11.06
N VAL A 485 -9.64 -18.39 -12.22
CA VAL A 485 -8.80 -19.51 -12.67
C VAL A 485 -7.38 -19.04 -12.92
N ILE A 486 -6.41 -19.80 -12.42
CA ILE A 486 -5.00 -19.69 -12.77
C ILE A 486 -4.59 -20.94 -13.54
N ILE A 487 -3.90 -20.75 -14.64
CA ILE A 487 -3.46 -21.80 -15.56
C ILE A 487 -1.93 -21.81 -15.57
N LEU A 488 -1.33 -22.96 -15.27
CA LEU A 488 0.10 -23.20 -15.40
C LEU A 488 0.38 -24.08 -16.62
N ASP A 489 1.12 -23.59 -17.60
CA ASP A 489 1.59 -24.37 -18.75
C ASP A 489 2.89 -25.09 -18.37
N THR A 490 2.79 -26.38 -18.08
CA THR A 490 3.94 -27.20 -17.68
C THR A 490 4.93 -27.45 -18.83
N ARG A 491 4.52 -27.25 -20.09
CA ARG A 491 5.38 -27.37 -21.27
C ARG A 491 6.36 -26.20 -21.29
N MET A 492 5.86 -24.97 -21.06
CA MET A 492 6.67 -23.77 -21.01
C MET A 492 7.67 -23.82 -19.84
N VAL A 493 7.27 -24.36 -18.70
CA VAL A 493 8.17 -24.59 -17.54
C VAL A 493 9.42 -25.36 -17.92
N LYS A 494 9.31 -26.38 -18.78
CA LYS A 494 10.45 -27.19 -19.23
C LYS A 494 11.43 -26.44 -20.10
N GLU A 495 11.00 -25.38 -20.79
CA GLU A 495 11.80 -24.53 -21.66
C GLU A 495 12.44 -23.35 -20.94
N LEU A 496 11.86 -22.90 -19.83
CA LEU A 496 12.41 -21.83 -18.98
C LEU A 496 13.58 -22.33 -18.13
N LYS A 497 14.76 -22.49 -18.75
CA LYS A 497 15.93 -23.16 -18.13
C LYS A 497 16.73 -22.31 -17.15
N GLN A 498 16.69 -21.00 -17.24
CA GLN A 498 17.46 -20.10 -16.39
C GLN A 498 16.54 -19.24 -15.53
N GLN A 499 16.76 -19.34 -14.23
CA GLN A 499 16.14 -18.45 -13.28
C GLN A 499 17.22 -17.49 -12.75
N PRO A 500 17.02 -16.17 -12.84
CA PRO A 500 17.99 -15.20 -12.37
C PRO A 500 18.23 -15.31 -10.86
N SER A 501 19.36 -14.74 -10.43
CA SER A 501 19.69 -14.64 -9.01
C SER A 501 18.57 -13.96 -8.22
N LEU A 502 18.26 -14.53 -7.07
CA LEU A 502 17.19 -14.05 -6.20
C LEU A 502 17.68 -13.03 -5.17
N ARG A 503 18.96 -12.81 -5.01
CA ARG A 503 19.52 -11.98 -3.94
C ARG A 503 18.92 -10.57 -3.95
N PRO A 504 18.40 -10.04 -2.81
CA PRO A 504 17.80 -8.71 -2.78
C PRO A 504 18.86 -7.60 -2.87
N TYR A 505 18.62 -6.60 -3.72
CA TYR A 505 19.39 -5.36 -3.76
C TYR A 505 18.96 -4.41 -2.67
N ILE A 506 19.91 -3.69 -2.09
CA ILE A 506 19.64 -2.59 -1.17
C ILE A 506 19.32 -1.34 -2.02
N ARG A 507 18.07 -0.91 -1.99
CA ARG A 507 17.56 0.16 -2.84
C ARG A 507 17.70 1.53 -2.23
N GLN A 508 17.54 1.63 -0.91
CA GLN A 508 17.72 2.89 -0.20
C GLN A 508 17.97 2.66 1.28
N VAL A 509 18.75 3.54 1.88
CA VAL A 509 18.92 3.65 3.33
C VAL A 509 18.76 5.11 3.71
N ILE A 510 17.76 5.41 4.53
CA ILE A 510 17.41 6.76 4.99
C ILE A 510 17.58 6.81 6.50
N ALA A 511 18.19 7.87 6.99
CA ALA A 511 18.33 8.15 8.43
C ALA A 511 17.55 9.41 8.79
N MET A 512 17.02 9.48 10.02
CA MET A 512 16.33 10.67 10.56
C MET A 512 15.18 11.21 9.67
N GLY A 513 14.44 10.31 9.03
CA GLY A 513 13.26 10.62 8.23
C GLY A 513 13.53 11.03 6.78
N ASP A 514 14.59 11.75 6.47
CA ASP A 514 14.85 12.29 5.12
C ASP A 514 16.32 12.28 4.65
N SER A 515 17.25 11.99 5.55
CA SER A 515 18.68 11.97 5.20
C SER A 515 19.04 10.67 4.48
N VAL A 516 19.33 10.75 3.18
CA VAL A 516 19.71 9.59 2.36
C VAL A 516 21.17 9.23 2.62
N MET A 517 21.39 8.09 3.24
CA MET A 517 22.72 7.52 3.49
C MET A 517 23.22 6.66 2.34
N TRP A 518 22.28 5.98 1.67
CA TRP A 518 22.50 5.19 0.46
C TRP A 518 21.31 5.34 -0.47
N GLY A 519 21.55 5.76 -1.70
CA GLY A 519 20.52 6.03 -2.70
C GLY A 519 20.27 4.90 -3.70
N GLY A 520 20.86 3.72 -3.48
CA GLY A 520 20.62 2.52 -4.26
C GLY A 520 21.72 2.14 -5.25
N TYR A 521 22.57 3.07 -5.67
CA TYR A 521 23.55 2.86 -6.73
C TYR A 521 24.97 3.25 -6.30
N SER A 522 25.93 2.48 -6.74
CA SER A 522 27.35 2.80 -6.53
C SER A 522 27.77 4.02 -7.38
N PRO A 523 28.46 5.01 -6.82
CA PRO A 523 28.88 6.21 -7.56
C PRO A 523 29.82 5.95 -8.73
N LYS A 524 30.59 4.85 -8.69
CA LYS A 524 31.60 4.53 -9.72
C LYS A 524 31.03 3.89 -10.98
N ASP A 525 30.16 2.91 -10.80
CA ASP A 525 29.70 2.02 -11.87
C ASP A 525 28.18 2.00 -12.04
N MET A 526 27.45 2.82 -11.25
CA MET A 526 26.00 2.89 -11.27
C MET A 526 25.33 1.51 -11.13
N LYS A 527 25.89 0.66 -10.28
CA LYS A 527 25.35 -0.68 -10.01
C LYS A 527 24.71 -0.72 -8.62
N PRO A 528 23.54 -1.32 -8.48
CA PRO A 528 22.97 -1.58 -7.16
C PRO A 528 23.82 -2.61 -6.41
N ARG A 529 23.77 -2.59 -5.09
CA ARG A 529 24.60 -3.45 -4.23
C ARG A 529 23.73 -4.39 -3.41
N PHE A 530 24.26 -5.57 -3.12
CA PHE A 530 23.74 -6.53 -2.15
C PHE A 530 24.28 -6.28 -0.75
N GLU A 531 25.41 -5.61 -0.68
CA GLU A 531 26.11 -5.32 0.56
C GLU A 531 26.46 -3.84 0.58
N VAL A 532 26.06 -3.17 1.65
CA VAL A 532 26.31 -1.76 1.89
C VAL A 532 26.99 -1.62 3.25
N GLU A 533 28.17 -1.05 3.26
CA GLU A 533 28.99 -0.85 4.44
C GLU A 533 29.45 0.61 4.53
N GLY A 534 29.97 0.99 5.69
CA GLY A 534 30.56 2.31 5.92
C GLY A 534 29.54 3.42 6.17
N ILE A 535 28.28 3.09 6.46
CA ILE A 535 27.32 4.08 6.90
C ILE A 535 27.64 4.48 8.34
N THR A 536 27.95 5.76 8.54
CA THR A 536 28.18 6.33 9.87
C THR A 536 27.04 7.29 10.18
N LEU A 537 26.39 7.08 11.31
CA LEU A 537 25.24 7.84 11.77
C LEU A 537 25.63 8.67 13.01
N PRO A 538 25.18 9.92 13.12
CA PRO A 538 25.42 10.73 14.30
C PRO A 538 24.70 10.14 15.51
N SER A 539 25.18 10.45 16.70
CA SER A 539 24.61 9.98 17.97
C SER A 539 23.15 10.42 18.22
N SER A 540 22.66 11.40 17.51
CA SER A 540 21.27 11.85 17.54
C SER A 540 20.34 11.02 16.66
N CYS A 541 20.89 10.15 15.79
CA CYS A 541 20.10 9.32 14.92
C CYS A 541 19.51 8.13 15.68
N ASN A 542 18.19 8.06 15.76
CA ASN A 542 17.47 7.00 16.43
C ASN A 542 16.64 6.13 15.48
N GLN A 543 16.59 6.48 14.18
CA GLN A 543 15.75 5.82 13.20
C GLN A 543 16.52 5.60 11.90
N LEU A 544 16.38 4.41 11.34
CA LEU A 544 16.90 4.02 10.05
C LEU A 544 15.81 3.30 9.24
N ASN A 545 15.56 3.76 8.06
CA ASN A 545 14.66 3.12 7.12
C ASN A 545 15.45 2.48 5.98
N VAL A 546 15.20 1.19 5.72
CA VAL A 546 15.88 0.40 4.71
C VAL A 546 14.89 -0.13 3.71
N THR A 547 15.05 0.21 2.44
CA THR A 547 14.25 -0.30 1.32
C THR A 547 15.09 -1.26 0.48
N PHE A 548 14.51 -2.37 0.10
CA PHE A 548 15.17 -3.41 -0.70
C PHE A 548 14.22 -4.05 -1.69
N SER A 549 14.73 -4.64 -2.75
CA SER A 549 13.94 -5.39 -3.73
C SER A 549 14.79 -6.41 -4.48
N THR A 550 14.15 -7.40 -5.06
CA THR A 550 14.76 -8.35 -6.00
C THR A 550 14.51 -7.93 -7.45
N LEU A 551 15.33 -8.41 -8.35
CA LEU A 551 15.12 -8.26 -9.81
C LEU A 551 13.81 -8.91 -10.28
N ASN A 552 13.49 -10.04 -9.67
CA ASN A 552 12.35 -10.86 -10.05
C ASN A 552 11.16 -10.56 -9.14
N THR A 553 10.41 -9.56 -9.50
CA THR A 553 9.08 -9.34 -8.92
C THR A 553 8.06 -10.06 -9.79
N SER A 554 7.34 -11.02 -9.23
CA SER A 554 6.20 -11.64 -9.89
C SER A 554 4.91 -10.98 -9.42
N ILE A 555 3.96 -10.81 -10.32
CA ILE A 555 2.63 -10.28 -10.01
C ILE A 555 1.74 -11.38 -9.43
N ILE A 556 1.86 -12.61 -9.94
CA ILE A 556 1.08 -13.75 -9.45
C ILE A 556 1.43 -14.10 -8.00
N CYS A 557 2.69 -14.01 -7.62
CA CYS A 557 3.17 -14.29 -6.28
C CYS A 557 4.31 -13.33 -5.94
N PRO A 558 3.99 -12.18 -5.32
CA PRO A 558 5.00 -11.21 -4.94
C PRO A 558 6.11 -11.84 -4.09
N THR A 559 7.33 -11.35 -4.24
CA THR A 559 8.47 -11.79 -3.44
C THR A 559 8.21 -11.51 -1.97
N GLU A 560 8.43 -12.50 -1.13
CA GLU A 560 8.38 -12.36 0.32
C GLU A 560 9.78 -12.08 0.84
N TYR A 561 9.88 -11.26 1.87
CA TYR A 561 11.12 -10.87 2.52
C TYR A 561 11.09 -11.21 4.01
N ARG A 562 12.25 -11.47 4.56
CA ARG A 562 12.49 -11.52 6.00
C ARG A 562 13.82 -10.88 6.33
N TYR A 563 13.96 -10.41 7.53
CA TYR A 563 15.17 -9.78 8.00
C TYR A 563 15.52 -10.21 9.42
N ARG A 564 16.76 -9.98 9.80
CA ARG A 564 17.22 -10.05 11.20
C ARG A 564 18.26 -8.97 11.47
N ILE A 565 18.34 -8.52 12.71
CA ILE A 565 19.24 -7.47 13.15
C ILE A 565 20.31 -8.12 14.05
N ASN A 566 21.57 -7.76 13.84
CA ASN A 566 22.74 -8.22 14.64
C ASN A 566 22.78 -9.75 14.83
N GLY A 567 22.46 -10.54 13.78
CA GLY A 567 22.46 -12.00 13.84
C GLY A 567 21.36 -12.61 14.74
N GLY A 568 20.36 -11.82 15.16
CA GLY A 568 19.25 -12.26 15.97
C GLY A 568 18.30 -13.25 15.26
N ARG A 569 17.09 -13.38 15.76
CA ARG A 569 16.06 -14.24 15.12
C ARG A 569 15.53 -13.59 13.84
N TRP A 570 15.26 -14.43 12.85
CA TRP A 570 14.57 -13.99 11.63
C TRP A 570 13.15 -13.54 11.94
N SER A 571 12.74 -12.43 11.29
CA SER A 571 11.34 -12.02 11.23
C SER A 571 10.48 -13.07 10.50
N LEU A 572 9.18 -12.97 10.63
CA LEU A 572 8.27 -13.72 9.77
C LEU A 572 8.42 -13.25 8.31
N TRP A 573 8.09 -14.12 7.37
CA TRP A 573 8.00 -13.76 5.96
C TRP A 573 6.89 -12.76 5.73
N SER A 574 7.18 -11.66 5.03
CA SER A 574 6.27 -10.57 4.73
C SER A 574 6.47 -10.09 3.29
N TYR A 575 5.45 -9.51 2.70
CA TYR A 575 5.54 -8.84 1.40
C TYR A 575 6.14 -7.43 1.49
N HIS A 576 6.35 -6.92 2.71
CA HIS A 576 6.96 -5.61 2.91
C HIS A 576 8.42 -5.64 2.50
N ASN A 577 8.79 -4.73 1.61
CA ASN A 577 10.12 -4.52 1.09
C ASN A 577 10.83 -3.32 1.72
N GLU A 578 10.35 -2.91 2.89
CA GLU A 578 10.82 -1.81 3.68
C GLU A 578 10.86 -2.21 5.15
N VAL A 579 11.90 -1.81 5.84
CA VAL A 579 12.07 -2.05 7.28
C VAL A 579 12.49 -0.77 7.96
N GLU A 580 11.71 -0.38 8.94
CA GLU A 580 12.00 0.72 9.83
C GLU A 580 12.64 0.19 11.11
N ILE A 581 13.83 0.66 11.41
CA ILE A 581 14.59 0.29 12.61
C ILE A 581 14.62 1.50 13.52
N ASN A 582 13.96 1.39 14.65
CA ASN A 582 13.87 2.44 15.66
C ASN A 582 14.77 2.10 16.87
N ASN A 583 15.19 3.11 17.61
CA ASN A 583 16.04 2.99 18.78
C ASN A 583 17.39 2.31 18.47
N LEU A 584 18.15 2.95 17.58
CA LEU A 584 19.46 2.46 17.18
C LEU A 584 20.46 2.47 18.33
N ASP A 585 21.10 1.33 18.58
CA ASP A 585 22.18 1.19 19.56
C ASP A 585 23.46 1.88 19.08
N TYR A 586 24.22 2.45 20.00
CA TYR A 586 25.53 3.02 19.70
C TYR A 586 26.54 1.92 19.33
N GLY A 587 27.38 2.20 18.34
CA GLY A 587 28.39 1.27 17.83
C GLY A 587 27.92 0.59 16.54
N SER A 588 28.58 -0.51 16.19
CA SER A 588 28.35 -1.20 14.95
C SER A 588 27.13 -2.12 15.02
N SER A 589 26.26 -2.03 14.07
CA SER A 589 25.09 -2.87 13.91
C SER A 589 24.93 -3.30 12.45
N SER A 590 24.17 -4.36 12.22
CA SER A 590 23.89 -4.86 10.89
C SER A 590 22.47 -5.37 10.76
N ILE A 591 21.92 -5.26 9.56
CA ILE A 591 20.71 -5.97 9.17
C ILE A 591 21.03 -6.92 8.03
N GLU A 592 20.51 -8.13 8.14
CA GLU A 592 20.58 -9.16 7.13
C GLU A 592 19.18 -9.40 6.54
N ILE A 593 19.09 -9.49 5.22
CA ILE A 593 17.85 -9.57 4.49
C ILE A 593 17.88 -10.79 3.58
N GLN A 594 16.80 -11.55 3.56
CA GLN A 594 16.57 -12.63 2.60
C GLN A 594 15.24 -12.44 1.88
N ALA A 595 15.18 -12.92 0.66
CA ALA A 595 13.98 -12.97 -0.15
C ALA A 595 13.55 -14.42 -0.40
N ARG A 596 12.26 -14.61 -0.62
CA ARG A 596 11.69 -15.88 -1.09
C ARG A 596 10.84 -15.60 -2.32
N ASP A 597 11.15 -16.28 -3.42
CA ASP A 597 10.50 -16.04 -4.71
C ASP A 597 9.22 -16.85 -4.92
N ILE A 598 8.63 -16.67 -6.11
CA ILE A 598 7.47 -17.41 -6.61
C ILE A 598 7.63 -18.95 -6.56
N PHE A 599 8.87 -19.45 -6.51
CA PHE A 599 9.17 -20.87 -6.45
C PHE A 599 9.44 -21.38 -5.03
N GLY A 600 9.30 -20.52 -4.03
CA GLY A 600 9.62 -20.83 -2.65
C GLY A 600 11.13 -20.92 -2.36
N ARG A 601 11.99 -20.54 -3.30
CA ARG A 601 13.45 -20.54 -3.11
C ARG A 601 13.83 -19.38 -2.21
N VAL A 602 14.70 -19.66 -1.24
CA VAL A 602 15.26 -18.64 -0.36
C VAL A 602 16.57 -18.12 -0.94
N SER A 603 16.75 -16.82 -0.95
CA SER A 603 17.91 -16.14 -1.48
C SER A 603 19.16 -16.29 -0.59
N GLU A 604 20.30 -15.93 -1.15
CA GLU A 604 21.45 -15.54 -0.36
C GLU A 604 21.15 -14.30 0.47
N ILE A 605 21.98 -14.07 1.50
CA ILE A 605 21.81 -12.95 2.42
C ILE A 605 22.36 -11.67 1.79
N SER A 606 21.61 -10.59 1.90
CA SER A 606 22.09 -9.24 1.65
C SER A 606 22.25 -8.51 2.98
N THR A 607 23.29 -7.70 3.11
CA THR A 607 23.70 -7.15 4.39
C THR A 607 23.90 -5.64 4.31
N ILE A 608 23.45 -4.93 5.33
CA ILE A 608 23.78 -3.52 5.55
C ILE A 608 24.47 -3.43 6.90
N LYS A 609 25.60 -2.75 6.93
CA LYS A 609 26.33 -2.45 8.14
C LYS A 609 26.39 -0.94 8.36
N TRP A 610 26.06 -0.54 9.55
CA TRP A 610 26.16 0.86 9.98
C TRP A 610 26.80 0.96 11.35
N SER A 611 27.28 2.15 11.68
CA SER A 611 27.77 2.48 13.00
C SER A 611 27.13 3.77 13.48
N VAL A 612 26.61 3.76 14.70
CA VAL A 612 26.10 4.96 15.36
C VAL A 612 27.18 5.51 16.26
N GLU A 613 27.56 6.77 16.05
CA GLU A 613 28.58 7.41 16.86
C GLU A 613 28.12 7.52 18.32
N LYS A 614 29.03 7.27 19.24
CA LYS A 614 28.73 7.51 20.65
C LYS A 614 28.71 9.00 20.91
N PRO A 615 27.71 9.52 21.63
CA PRO A 615 27.69 10.92 22.04
C PRO A 615 28.94 11.26 22.84
N PHE A 616 29.34 12.54 22.79
CA PHE A 616 30.58 13.01 23.39
C PHE A 616 30.74 12.57 24.86
N TYR A 617 29.62 12.46 25.59
CA TYR A 617 29.60 12.07 27.00
C TYR A 617 29.79 10.56 27.27
N LEU A 618 29.69 9.70 26.20
CA LEU A 618 29.97 8.25 26.25
C LEU A 618 31.28 7.88 25.55
N GLN A 619 32.08 8.85 25.11
CA GLN A 619 33.40 8.58 24.55
C GLN A 619 34.41 8.32 25.63
N TRP A 620 35.48 7.56 25.30
CA TRP A 620 36.49 7.14 26.28
C TRP A 620 37.12 8.31 27.07
N TRP A 621 37.33 9.46 26.45
CA TRP A 621 37.85 10.66 27.09
C TRP A 621 36.86 11.29 28.07
N ALA A 622 35.54 11.14 27.82
CA ALA A 622 34.51 11.63 28.75
C ALA A 622 34.54 10.87 30.08
N TYR A 623 34.73 9.52 30.00
CA TYR A 623 34.92 8.72 31.23
C TYR A 623 36.17 9.16 32.01
N PHE A 624 37.24 9.56 31.31
CA PHE A 624 38.45 10.12 31.99
C PHE A 624 38.10 11.45 32.64
N ILE A 625 37.34 12.33 32.02
CA ILE A 625 36.86 13.57 32.62
C ILE A 625 35.94 13.27 33.82
N TYR A 626 35.02 12.30 33.69
CA TYR A 626 34.17 11.91 34.84
C TYR A 626 34.98 11.38 35.99
N LEU A 627 36.03 10.60 35.72
CA LEU A 627 36.98 10.15 36.74
C LEU A 627 37.71 11.33 37.43
N LEU A 628 38.17 12.31 36.62
CA LEU A 628 38.80 13.51 37.15
C LEU A 628 37.84 14.35 38.02
N ILE A 629 36.58 14.52 37.53
CA ILE A 629 35.55 15.20 38.31
C ILE A 629 35.25 14.44 39.61
N LEU A 630 35.15 13.11 39.54
CA LEU A 630 34.93 12.26 40.72
C LEU A 630 36.12 12.42 41.75
N VAL A 631 37.35 12.36 41.21
CA VAL A 631 38.57 12.60 42.07
C VAL A 631 38.56 14.00 42.67
N ALA A 632 38.19 15.03 41.88
CA ALA A 632 38.07 16.39 42.37
C ALA A 632 36.97 16.56 43.43
N ILE A 633 35.82 15.88 43.22
CA ILE A 633 34.73 15.83 44.24
C ILE A 633 35.22 15.15 45.51
N ILE A 634 35.89 14.01 45.39
CA ILE A 634 36.45 13.29 46.53
C ILE A 634 37.49 14.16 47.27
N GLN A 635 38.39 14.80 46.51
CA GLN A 635 39.37 15.75 47.10
C GLN A 635 38.67 16.91 47.78
N ARG A 636 37.63 17.47 47.13
CA ARG A 636 36.86 18.59 47.70
C ARG A 636 36.11 18.16 48.99
N LEU A 637 35.55 16.96 48.98
CA LEU A 637 34.90 16.36 50.14
C LEU A 637 35.91 16.09 51.26
N MET A 638 37.11 15.57 50.95
CA MET A 638 38.21 15.38 51.94
C MET A 638 38.70 16.73 52.50
N LEU A 639 38.87 17.72 51.58
CA LEU A 639 39.27 19.07 52.05
C LEU A 639 38.17 19.72 52.91
N HIS A 640 36.89 19.50 52.52
CA HIS A 640 35.76 20.01 53.32
C HIS A 640 35.64 19.28 54.65
N ARG A 641 35.86 17.96 54.68
CA ARG A 641 35.89 17.16 55.90
C ARG A 641 37.05 17.54 56.82
N THR A 642 38.22 17.79 56.21
CA THR A 642 39.40 18.27 56.96
C THR A 642 39.22 19.69 57.46
N ARG A 643 38.58 20.56 56.68
CA ARG A 643 38.18 21.92 57.11
C ARG A 643 37.10 21.89 58.18
N ARG A 644 36.07 20.98 58.01
CA ARG A 644 35.07 20.77 59.12
C ARG A 644 35.72 20.26 60.43
N LEU A 645 36.57 19.23 60.30
CA LEU A 645 37.29 18.71 61.48
C LEU A 645 38.17 19.74 62.14
N LYS A 646 38.81 20.65 61.36
CA LYS A 646 39.55 21.78 61.89
C LYS A 646 38.65 22.86 62.53
N ALA A 647 37.45 23.08 61.85
CA ALA A 647 36.48 24.06 62.37
C ALA A 647 35.66 23.49 63.51
N GLU A 648 35.42 22.19 63.63
CA GLU A 648 34.79 21.52 64.78
C GLU A 648 35.73 21.54 65.95
N LYS A 649 37.03 21.32 65.71
CA LYS A 649 38.05 21.46 66.82
C LYS A 649 38.11 22.91 67.30
N ALA A 650 38.06 23.89 66.40
CA ALA A 650 38.02 25.32 66.79
C ALA A 650 36.66 25.72 67.38
N LYS A 651 35.58 25.06 67.01
CA LYS A 651 34.21 25.31 67.45
C LYS A 651 33.89 24.63 68.77
N LEU A 652 34.57 23.48 69.07
CA LEU A 652 34.48 22.86 70.38
C LEU A 652 35.13 23.72 71.43
N GLU A 653 36.17 24.49 71.14
CA GLU A 653 36.78 25.42 71.98
C GLU A 653 35.98 26.73 72.23
N SER A 654 35.14 27.13 71.22
CA SER A 654 34.23 28.30 71.32
C SER A 654 32.81 27.99 71.80
N LEU A 655 32.34 26.74 71.70
CA LEU A 655 31.00 26.32 71.98
C LEU A 655 30.64 25.91 73.38
N VAL A 656 31.62 26.01 74.23
CA VAL A 656 31.43 26.00 75.75
C VAL A 656 30.92 27.34 76.25
N ALA A 657 31.02 28.41 75.39
CA ALA A 657 30.62 29.80 75.81
C ALA A 657 29.28 30.29 75.31
N GLU A 658 28.63 29.63 74.32
CA GLU A 658 27.48 30.24 73.60
C GLU A 658 26.28 29.34 73.48
N ARG A 659 26.05 28.40 74.34
CA ARG A 659 24.86 27.55 74.29
C ARG A 659 23.78 28.07 75.21
N THR A 660 23.08 29.08 74.86
CA THR A 660 21.75 29.34 75.50
C THR A 660 20.76 30.23 74.74
N SER A 661 20.97 30.65 73.50
CA SER A 661 19.99 31.59 73.04
C SER A 661 19.33 31.40 71.59
N ASP A 662 19.66 30.43 70.74
CA ASP A 662 19.03 30.46 69.44
C ASP A 662 18.52 29.10 68.90
N LEU A 663 17.64 28.45 69.61
CA LEU A 663 17.08 27.17 69.27
C LEU A 663 15.58 27.26 68.80
N LYS A 664 15.16 28.37 68.32
CA LYS A 664 13.70 28.51 68.06
C LYS A 664 13.27 29.09 66.66
N ARG A 665 14.17 29.29 65.67
CA ARG A 665 13.72 30.04 64.48
C ARG A 665 13.94 29.38 63.14
N THR A 666 14.47 28.19 63.04
CA THR A 666 14.86 27.62 61.70
C THR A 666 14.10 26.35 61.34
N GLN A 667 13.05 25.98 62.01
CA GLN A 667 12.35 24.70 61.73
C GLN A 667 11.14 24.83 60.79
N ASP A 668 10.65 26.01 60.47
CA ASP A 668 9.41 26.21 59.75
C ASP A 668 9.56 26.44 58.21
N ASP A 669 10.72 26.83 57.72
CA ASP A 669 10.87 27.16 56.26
C ASP A 669 11.31 26.00 55.38
N LEU A 670 11.90 24.93 55.90
CA LEU A 670 12.39 23.79 55.09
C LEU A 670 11.30 22.81 54.66
N VAL A 671 10.20 22.75 55.38
CA VAL A 671 9.12 21.80 55.13
C VAL A 671 8.24 22.23 53.95
N ARG A 672 8.27 23.52 53.56
CA ARG A 672 7.38 24.06 52.50
C ARG A 672 7.93 23.88 51.07
N MET A 673 9.25 23.85 50.88
CA MET A 673 9.85 23.70 49.53
C MET A 673 9.92 22.24 49.08
N GLU A 674 10.07 21.29 49.98
CA GLU A 674 10.18 19.87 49.61
C GLU A 674 8.88 19.25 49.14
N ARG A 675 7.72 19.78 49.57
CA ARG A 675 6.39 19.31 49.16
C ARG A 675 6.01 19.70 47.73
N THR A 676 6.51 20.83 47.24
CA THR A 676 6.12 21.33 45.90
C THR A 676 6.86 20.62 44.76
N ALA A 677 8.12 20.25 44.97
CA ALA A 677 8.95 19.55 43.97
C ALA A 677 8.60 18.06 43.82
N ALA A 678 8.15 17.41 44.92
CA ALA A 678 7.74 16.02 44.92
C ALA A 678 6.40 15.79 44.20
N VAL A 679 5.48 16.74 44.31
CA VAL A 679 4.17 16.67 43.64
C VAL A 679 4.29 16.81 42.12
N GLY A 680 5.20 17.67 41.61
CA GLY A 680 5.39 17.86 40.16
C GLY A 680 5.94 16.61 39.47
N LYS A 681 6.91 15.92 40.09
CA LYS A 681 7.55 14.75 39.50
C LYS A 681 6.68 13.48 39.53
N LEU A 682 5.83 13.36 40.56
CA LEU A 682 4.84 12.26 40.63
C LEU A 682 3.70 12.45 39.64
N THR A 683 3.27 13.68 39.40
CA THR A 683 2.16 13.99 38.50
C THR A 683 2.56 13.75 37.05
N GLN A 684 3.80 14.08 36.66
CA GLN A 684 4.31 13.80 35.30
C GLN A 684 4.31 12.30 34.98
N GLY A 685 4.85 11.48 35.91
CA GLY A 685 4.89 10.02 35.70
C GLY A 685 3.52 9.33 35.73
N LEU A 686 2.50 9.97 36.35
CA LEU A 686 1.14 9.50 36.37
C LEU A 686 0.41 9.83 35.05
N ILE A 687 0.65 10.99 34.46
CA ILE A 687 0.08 11.40 33.18
C ILE A 687 0.50 10.45 32.07
N ASP A 688 1.77 10.12 31.96
CA ASP A 688 2.29 9.20 30.93
C ASP A 688 1.72 7.77 31.06
N ARG A 689 1.55 7.30 32.32
CA ARG A 689 0.98 5.98 32.61
C ARG A 689 -0.52 5.87 32.34
N ILE A 690 -1.24 6.98 32.32
CA ILE A 690 -2.69 7.02 32.04
C ILE A 690 -2.95 7.31 30.55
N LEU A 691 -2.11 8.10 29.89
CA LEU A 691 -2.28 8.40 28.46
C LEU A 691 -2.17 7.16 27.57
N ASN A 692 -1.26 6.24 27.88
CA ASN A 692 -1.07 5.03 27.08
C ASN A 692 -2.30 4.11 27.06
N PRO A 693 -2.87 3.68 28.23
CA PRO A 693 -4.08 2.84 28.21
C PRO A 693 -5.28 3.53 27.56
N ILE A 694 -5.41 4.86 27.69
CA ILE A 694 -6.50 5.61 27.06
C ILE A 694 -6.37 5.64 25.54
N ASN A 695 -5.16 5.76 25.01
CA ASN A 695 -4.92 5.65 23.55
C ASN A 695 -5.27 4.25 23.03
N TYR A 696 -4.97 3.19 23.80
CA TYR A 696 -5.39 1.83 23.45
C TYR A 696 -6.93 1.70 23.46
N ILE A 697 -7.61 2.21 24.46
CA ILE A 697 -9.07 2.19 24.55
C ILE A 697 -9.69 2.89 23.35
N ASN A 698 -9.19 4.06 22.96
CA ASN A 698 -9.66 4.81 21.78
C ASN A 698 -9.45 4.04 20.49
N ASN A 699 -8.27 3.44 20.30
CA ASN A 699 -7.95 2.68 19.11
C ASN A 699 -8.81 1.42 18.99
N PHE A 700 -8.98 0.69 20.09
CA PHE A 700 -9.85 -0.51 20.10
C PHE A 700 -11.32 -0.15 19.93
N SER A 701 -11.79 0.94 20.53
CA SER A 701 -13.17 1.40 20.33
C SER A 701 -13.46 1.72 18.87
N LYS A 702 -12.53 2.42 18.20
CA LYS A 702 -12.63 2.76 16.78
C LYS A 702 -12.58 1.53 15.87
N LEU A 703 -11.66 0.60 16.16
CA LEU A 703 -11.53 -0.65 15.41
C LEU A 703 -12.81 -1.49 15.54
N THR A 704 -13.31 -1.65 16.77
CA THR A 704 -14.53 -2.43 17.04
C THR A 704 -15.77 -1.76 16.44
N SER A 705 -15.79 -0.43 16.35
CA SER A 705 -16.87 0.30 15.68
C SER A 705 -16.88 0.04 14.16
N GLY A 706 -15.68 -0.11 13.56
CA GLY A 706 -15.55 -0.56 12.17
C GLY A 706 -16.11 -1.96 11.97
N LEU A 707 -15.69 -2.91 12.82
CA LEU A 707 -16.19 -4.30 12.77
C LEU A 707 -17.71 -4.40 12.97
N ALA A 708 -18.29 -3.55 13.83
CA ALA A 708 -19.74 -3.48 14.00
C ALA A 708 -20.44 -2.89 12.76
N GLN A 709 -19.75 -2.09 11.97
CA GLN A 709 -20.26 -1.56 10.70
C GLN A 709 -20.20 -2.59 9.59
N ASP A 710 -19.11 -3.35 9.53
CA ASP A 710 -18.94 -4.45 8.57
C ASP A 710 -19.98 -5.55 8.84
N LEU A 711 -20.16 -5.92 10.12
CA LEU A 711 -21.18 -6.88 10.53
C LEU A 711 -22.62 -6.41 10.19
N MET A 712 -22.89 -5.12 10.29
CA MET A 712 -24.18 -4.56 9.88
C MET A 712 -24.41 -4.68 8.37
N ALA A 713 -23.35 -4.48 7.58
CA ALA A 713 -23.41 -4.65 6.13
C ALA A 713 -23.66 -6.12 5.76
N ASP A 714 -22.96 -7.06 6.43
CA ASP A 714 -23.14 -8.49 6.22
C ASP A 714 -24.58 -8.96 6.57
N ILE A 715 -25.17 -8.39 7.61
CA ILE A 715 -26.55 -8.70 8.02
C ILE A 715 -27.57 -8.07 7.06
N GLU A 716 -27.30 -6.88 6.51
CA GLU A 716 -28.16 -6.24 5.51
C GLU A 716 -28.15 -7.04 4.19
N ASP A 717 -26.97 -7.57 3.79
CA ASP A 717 -26.83 -8.40 2.59
C ASP A 717 -27.55 -9.74 2.72
N GLU A 718 -27.69 -10.29 3.93
CA GLU A 718 -28.40 -11.55 4.20
C GLU A 718 -29.86 -11.36 4.67
N LYS A 719 -30.39 -10.16 4.59
CA LYS A 719 -31.72 -9.77 5.10
C LYS A 719 -32.88 -10.65 4.60
N GLU A 720 -32.80 -11.10 3.36
CA GLU A 720 -33.83 -11.96 2.78
C GLU A 720 -33.80 -13.43 3.31
N ARG A 721 -32.74 -13.78 4.06
CA ARG A 721 -32.51 -15.13 4.59
C ARG A 721 -32.72 -15.24 6.09
N ILE A 722 -32.85 -14.12 6.76
CA ILE A 722 -33.03 -14.04 8.21
C ILE A 722 -34.49 -13.71 8.51
N SER A 723 -35.05 -14.29 9.57
CA SER A 723 -36.41 -13.91 10.01
C SER A 723 -36.46 -12.44 10.43
N GLU A 724 -37.59 -11.76 10.18
CA GLU A 724 -37.73 -10.33 10.42
C GLU A 724 -37.46 -9.97 11.90
N ASP A 725 -37.96 -10.77 12.86
CA ASP A 725 -37.67 -10.59 14.29
C ASP A 725 -36.14 -10.72 14.59
N CYS A 726 -35.44 -11.66 13.94
CA CYS A 726 -34.01 -11.85 14.17
C CYS A 726 -33.18 -10.75 13.52
N TYR A 727 -33.65 -10.20 12.40
CA TYR A 727 -33.01 -9.07 11.74
C TYR A 727 -33.14 -7.80 12.57
N GLU A 728 -34.34 -7.51 13.13
CA GLU A 728 -34.56 -6.36 14.01
C GLU A 728 -33.70 -6.47 15.28
N ASP A 729 -33.68 -7.63 15.94
CA ASP A 729 -32.90 -7.88 17.15
C ASP A 729 -31.39 -7.69 16.88
N CYS A 730 -30.88 -8.22 15.78
CA CYS A 730 -29.48 -8.06 15.40
C CYS A 730 -29.13 -6.60 15.09
N THR A 731 -30.00 -5.90 14.37
CA THR A 731 -29.83 -4.49 14.03
C THR A 731 -29.81 -3.61 15.28
N ASP A 732 -30.72 -3.84 16.20
CA ASP A 732 -30.79 -3.12 17.46
C ASP A 732 -29.56 -3.35 18.35
N ILE A 733 -29.07 -4.59 18.43
CA ILE A 733 -27.87 -4.91 19.19
C ILE A 733 -26.66 -4.20 18.59
N ILE A 734 -26.48 -4.25 17.27
CA ILE A 734 -25.35 -3.59 16.58
C ILE A 734 -25.46 -2.08 16.74
N GLN A 735 -26.65 -1.50 16.66
CA GLN A 735 -26.85 -0.07 16.86
C GLN A 735 -26.53 0.35 18.30
N MET A 736 -26.91 -0.46 19.28
CA MET A 736 -26.49 -0.25 20.67
C MET A 736 -24.98 -0.35 20.86
N MET A 737 -24.33 -1.34 20.24
CA MET A 737 -22.87 -1.48 20.26
C MET A 737 -22.19 -0.25 19.67
N LYS A 738 -22.59 0.21 18.49
CA LYS A 738 -22.07 1.42 17.84
C LYS A 738 -22.25 2.65 18.73
N THR A 739 -23.40 2.79 19.36
CA THR A 739 -23.68 3.91 20.26
C THR A 739 -22.78 3.89 21.50
N ASN A 740 -22.56 2.71 22.08
CA ASN A 740 -21.70 2.57 23.25
C ASN A 740 -20.21 2.77 22.88
N LEU A 741 -19.77 2.22 21.77
CA LEU A 741 -18.39 2.41 21.26
C LEU A 741 -18.11 3.87 20.95
N LYS A 742 -19.07 4.57 20.35
CA LYS A 742 -18.98 6.02 20.12
C LYS A 742 -18.83 6.81 21.40
N LYS A 743 -19.62 6.47 22.44
CA LYS A 743 -19.47 7.08 23.78
C LYS A 743 -18.09 6.81 24.38
N ILE A 744 -17.59 5.57 24.27
CA ILE A 744 -16.25 5.22 24.78
C ILE A 744 -15.17 6.03 24.05
N GLU A 745 -15.25 6.14 22.72
CA GLU A 745 -14.34 6.95 21.92
C GLU A 745 -14.38 8.43 22.35
N ASP A 746 -15.57 9.00 22.46
CA ASP A 746 -15.77 10.41 22.84
C ASP A 746 -15.21 10.69 24.25
N HIS A 747 -15.45 9.81 25.22
CA HIS A 747 -14.90 9.93 26.58
C HIS A 747 -13.38 9.74 26.61
N GLY A 748 -12.85 8.81 25.82
CA GLY A 748 -11.41 8.58 25.71
C GLY A 748 -10.69 9.76 25.08
N ILE A 749 -11.24 10.35 24.03
CA ILE A 749 -10.72 11.56 23.40
C ILE A 749 -10.76 12.74 24.39
N SER A 750 -11.85 12.90 25.12
CA SER A 750 -12.01 13.95 26.14
C SER A 750 -10.96 13.80 27.26
N THR A 751 -10.75 12.59 27.74
CA THR A 751 -9.78 12.30 28.82
C THR A 751 -8.35 12.52 28.32
N THR A 752 -8.01 12.08 27.11
CA THR A 752 -6.71 12.32 26.49
C THR A 752 -6.40 13.81 26.37
N ARG A 753 -7.41 14.61 25.99
CA ARG A 753 -7.30 16.06 25.83
C ARG A 753 -7.09 16.74 27.18
N THR A 754 -7.79 16.28 28.22
CA THR A 754 -7.63 16.80 29.59
C THR A 754 -6.23 16.49 30.16
N LEU A 755 -5.74 15.27 29.95
CA LEU A 755 -4.39 14.86 30.40
C LEU A 755 -3.28 15.63 29.68
N ARG A 756 -3.38 15.81 28.36
CA ARG A 756 -2.43 16.64 27.59
C ARG A 756 -2.47 18.12 28.03
N ALA A 757 -3.63 18.59 28.42
CA ALA A 757 -3.77 19.93 28.95
C ALA A 757 -3.11 20.07 30.33
N MET A 758 -3.18 19.04 31.17
CA MET A 758 -2.41 18.97 32.44
C MET A 758 -0.90 18.90 32.20
N GLU A 759 -0.48 18.11 31.21
CA GLU A 759 0.94 18.03 30.81
C GLU A 759 1.48 19.39 30.32
N ALA A 760 0.69 20.11 29.51
CA ALA A 760 1.04 21.45 29.07
C ALA A 760 1.15 22.46 30.23
N MET A 761 0.33 22.29 31.27
CA MET A 761 0.40 23.13 32.51
C MET A 761 1.67 22.88 33.31
N LEU A 762 2.19 21.65 33.32
CA LEU A 762 3.39 21.26 34.06
C LEU A 762 4.70 21.59 33.31
N ASN A 763 4.64 21.64 31.97
CA ASN A 763 5.80 21.82 31.08
C ASN A 763 5.96 23.26 30.59
N SER A 764 5.23 24.24 31.14
CA SER A 764 5.38 25.65 30.77
C SER A 764 6.75 26.19 31.23
N HIS A 765 7.76 25.93 30.43
CA HIS A 765 9.07 26.60 30.58
C HIS A 765 9.13 27.68 29.52
N ILE A 766 9.47 28.90 29.95
CA ILE A 766 9.72 30.02 29.05
C ILE A 766 10.90 29.67 28.16
N GLY A 767 10.73 29.80 26.84
CA GLY A 767 11.83 29.83 25.88
C GLY A 767 12.76 31.01 26.14
N SER A 768 13.81 31.17 25.38
CA SER A 768 14.73 32.31 25.55
C SER A 768 14.03 33.61 25.17
N MET A 769 13.95 34.56 26.10
CA MET A 769 13.51 35.94 25.82
C MET A 769 14.45 36.61 24.82
N ALA A 770 13.90 37.16 23.74
CA ALA A 770 14.65 37.87 22.74
C ALA A 770 13.86 39.07 22.21
N GLN A 771 14.56 40.02 21.59
CA GLN A 771 13.90 41.16 20.98
C GLN A 771 13.22 40.77 19.69
N HIS A 772 11.92 40.93 19.60
CA HIS A 772 11.10 40.63 18.45
C HIS A 772 10.20 41.82 18.06
N ASP A 773 9.95 41.95 16.79
CA ASP A 773 8.97 42.91 16.29
C ASP A 773 7.55 42.33 16.44
N LEU A 774 6.79 42.94 17.33
CA LEU A 774 5.44 42.53 17.69
C LEU A 774 4.48 42.60 16.51
N ILE A 775 4.61 43.56 15.62
CA ILE A 775 3.78 43.73 14.43
C ILE A 775 4.01 42.55 13.48
N SER A 776 5.28 42.21 13.23
CA SER A 776 5.64 41.10 12.39
C SER A 776 5.09 39.75 12.96
N LEU A 777 5.19 39.56 14.27
CA LEU A 777 4.67 38.39 14.97
C LEU A 777 3.15 38.30 14.85
N CYS A 778 2.44 39.39 15.04
CA CYS A 778 0.98 39.45 14.91
C CYS A 778 0.53 39.14 13.47
N ARG A 779 1.20 39.71 12.45
CA ARG A 779 0.91 39.40 11.04
C ARG A 779 1.14 37.94 10.68
N GLN A 780 2.24 37.36 11.12
CA GLN A 780 2.53 35.94 10.93
C GLN A 780 1.48 35.04 11.62
N THR A 781 1.04 35.47 12.81
CA THR A 781 0.02 34.71 13.55
C THR A 781 -1.33 34.74 12.83
N VAL A 782 -1.74 35.92 12.34
CA VAL A 782 -2.99 36.05 11.57
C VAL A 782 -2.92 35.23 10.27
N ALA A 783 -1.80 35.24 9.57
CA ALA A 783 -1.61 34.42 8.37
C ALA A 783 -1.75 32.92 8.67
N VAL A 784 -1.13 32.45 9.76
CA VAL A 784 -1.23 31.05 10.20
C VAL A 784 -2.66 30.67 10.59
N VAL A 785 -3.34 31.52 11.33
CA VAL A 785 -4.74 31.28 11.75
C VAL A 785 -5.68 31.30 10.55
N SER A 786 -5.46 32.22 9.60
CA SER A 786 -6.29 32.33 8.38
C SER A 786 -6.13 31.11 7.47
N GLU A 787 -4.93 30.58 7.33
CA GLU A 787 -4.70 29.37 6.56
C GLU A 787 -5.27 28.11 7.24
N TYR A 788 -5.10 28.02 8.58
CA TYR A 788 -5.62 26.89 9.35
C TYR A 788 -7.15 26.82 9.35
N HIS A 789 -7.83 27.97 9.39
CA HIS A 789 -9.29 28.07 9.40
C HIS A 789 -9.88 28.50 8.05
N LYS A 790 -9.15 28.34 6.98
CA LYS A 790 -9.51 28.79 5.63
C LYS A 790 -10.92 28.39 5.19
N ASP A 791 -11.28 27.12 5.45
CA ASP A 791 -12.60 26.60 5.09
C ASP A 791 -13.70 27.29 5.91
N ALA A 792 -13.51 27.43 7.22
CA ALA A 792 -14.46 28.09 8.08
C ALA A 792 -14.58 29.59 7.78
N ILE A 793 -13.47 30.26 7.48
CA ILE A 793 -13.46 31.69 7.11
C ILE A 793 -14.21 31.89 5.78
N ALA A 794 -14.03 31.01 4.81
CA ALA A 794 -14.72 31.06 3.54
C ALA A 794 -16.22 30.70 3.67
N GLU A 795 -16.53 29.64 4.41
CA GLU A 795 -17.90 29.14 4.60
C GLU A 795 -18.78 30.15 5.34
N TYR A 796 -18.25 30.76 6.42
CA TYR A 796 -19.01 31.69 7.26
C TYR A 796 -18.72 33.17 6.96
N HIS A 797 -17.94 33.47 5.93
CA HIS A 797 -17.55 34.81 5.50
C HIS A 797 -16.98 35.69 6.62
N ILE A 798 -16.07 35.11 7.43
CA ILE A 798 -15.49 35.80 8.58
C ILE A 798 -14.49 36.87 8.11
N ASN A 799 -14.71 38.11 8.50
CA ASN A 799 -13.82 39.22 8.19
C ASN A 799 -12.77 39.41 9.29
N ILE A 800 -11.51 39.13 9.00
CA ILE A 800 -10.40 39.38 9.94
C ILE A 800 -9.70 40.68 9.55
N LYS A 801 -9.83 41.70 10.38
CA LYS A 801 -9.21 43.02 10.19
C LYS A 801 -7.99 43.16 11.08
N CYS A 802 -6.96 43.80 10.55
CA CYS A 802 -5.72 44.08 11.26
C CYS A 802 -5.48 45.61 11.23
N ASP A 803 -5.58 46.21 12.40
CA ASP A 803 -5.31 47.64 12.59
C ASP A 803 -3.98 47.77 13.34
N MET A 804 -2.93 48.01 12.58
CA MET A 804 -1.54 47.99 13.09
C MET A 804 -0.78 49.25 12.64
N PRO A 805 -0.01 49.92 13.52
CA PRO A 805 0.83 51.04 13.18
C PRO A 805 1.90 50.65 12.17
N ASN A 806 2.39 51.65 11.42
CA ASN A 806 3.43 51.42 10.40
C ASN A 806 4.87 51.41 10.97
N GLN A 807 5.04 51.71 12.26
CA GLN A 807 6.35 51.71 12.92
C GLN A 807 6.64 50.37 13.59
N GLN A 808 7.85 49.87 13.48
CA GLN A 808 8.26 48.60 14.16
C GLN A 808 8.12 48.75 15.69
N MET A 809 7.58 47.70 16.32
CA MET A 809 7.36 47.64 17.77
C MET A 809 8.21 46.52 18.35
N ILE A 810 9.41 46.83 18.83
CA ILE A 810 10.35 45.85 19.39
C ILE A 810 10.06 45.60 20.85
N VAL A 811 9.79 44.36 21.22
CA VAL A 811 9.54 43.90 22.60
C VAL A 811 10.42 42.70 22.91
N ASN A 812 10.80 42.57 24.18
CA ASN A 812 11.60 41.44 24.64
C ASN A 812 10.69 40.29 25.09
N ILE A 813 10.48 39.31 24.21
CA ILE A 813 9.51 38.25 24.41
C ILE A 813 10.03 36.90 23.92
N ASP A 814 9.45 35.84 24.39
CA ASP A 814 9.47 34.55 23.71
C ASP A 814 8.40 34.51 22.62
N ALA A 815 8.82 34.73 21.40
CA ALA A 815 7.91 34.83 20.24
C ALA A 815 7.06 33.56 20.03
N GLY A 816 7.61 32.38 20.39
CA GLY A 816 6.88 31.11 20.32
C GLY A 816 5.70 31.05 21.27
N SER A 817 5.94 31.38 22.53
CA SER A 817 4.91 31.40 23.58
C SER A 817 3.85 32.47 23.30
N ILE A 818 4.24 33.68 22.90
CA ILE A 818 3.27 34.75 22.56
C ILE A 818 2.47 34.37 21.32
N LYS A 819 3.08 33.80 20.31
CA LYS A 819 2.37 33.30 19.12
C LYS A 819 1.30 32.27 19.50
N ASN A 820 1.63 31.32 20.37
CA ASN A 820 0.69 30.31 20.85
C ASN A 820 -0.46 30.92 21.65
N ALA A 821 -0.18 31.94 22.47
CA ALA A 821 -1.20 32.68 23.20
C ALA A 821 -2.18 33.40 22.24
N LEU A 822 -1.67 34.07 21.22
CA LEU A 822 -2.49 34.73 20.20
C LEU A 822 -3.33 33.72 19.40
N ILE A 823 -2.75 32.60 18.98
CA ILE A 823 -3.50 31.52 18.29
C ILE A 823 -4.65 31.02 19.17
N ALA A 824 -4.43 30.84 20.46
CA ALA A 824 -5.47 30.40 21.39
C ALA A 824 -6.63 31.42 21.50
N LEU A 825 -6.32 32.70 21.51
CA LEU A 825 -7.33 33.77 21.50
C LEU A 825 -8.11 33.81 20.19
N PHE A 826 -7.41 33.77 19.05
CA PHE A 826 -8.06 33.72 17.73
C PHE A 826 -8.98 32.51 17.57
N ASN A 827 -8.55 31.33 18.02
CA ASN A 827 -9.39 30.13 17.99
C ASN A 827 -10.68 30.28 18.81
N ASN A 828 -10.62 31.03 19.91
CA ASN A 828 -11.80 31.33 20.70
C ASN A 828 -12.70 32.34 19.98
N SER A 829 -12.14 33.36 19.38
CA SER A 829 -12.87 34.38 18.60
C SER A 829 -13.55 33.75 17.38
N ILE A 830 -12.83 32.92 16.61
CA ILE A 830 -13.42 32.21 15.46
C ILE A 830 -14.57 31.31 15.91
N TYR A 831 -14.38 30.56 17.00
CA TYR A 831 -15.45 29.73 17.55
C TYR A 831 -16.67 30.56 17.95
N SER A 832 -16.45 31.69 18.58
CA SER A 832 -17.50 32.62 19.06
C SER A 832 -18.31 33.17 17.87
N VAL A 833 -17.67 33.67 16.83
CA VAL A 833 -18.37 34.24 15.66
C VAL A 833 -19.09 33.17 14.83
N VAL A 834 -18.46 31.97 14.64
CA VAL A 834 -19.09 30.84 13.94
C VAL A 834 -20.33 30.36 14.69
N LYS A 835 -20.27 30.28 16.01
CA LYS A 835 -21.41 29.88 16.84
C LYS A 835 -22.58 30.87 16.70
N LYS A 836 -22.28 32.16 16.63
CA LYS A 836 -23.30 33.20 16.45
C LYS A 836 -23.95 33.14 15.07
N VAL A 837 -23.20 32.88 14.02
CA VAL A 837 -23.72 32.62 12.67
C VAL A 837 -24.68 31.45 12.66
N LYS A 838 -24.30 30.33 13.30
CA LYS A 838 -25.11 29.10 13.37
C LYS A 838 -26.45 29.27 14.14
N ILE A 839 -26.53 30.24 15.02
CA ILE A 839 -27.77 30.55 15.76
C ILE A 839 -28.78 31.38 14.91
N GLY A 840 -28.36 31.92 13.75
CA GLY A 840 -29.25 32.47 12.75
C GLY A 840 -29.64 33.94 12.96
N SER A 841 -28.70 34.81 13.32
CA SER A 841 -28.94 36.28 13.36
C SER A 841 -29.02 36.84 11.95
N SER A 842 -30.17 37.23 11.50
CA SER A 842 -30.36 37.94 10.22
C SER A 842 -29.58 39.25 10.22
N ASN A 843 -28.70 39.46 9.23
CA ASN A 843 -27.79 40.60 9.03
C ASN A 843 -26.52 40.63 9.90
N TYR A 844 -26.08 39.50 10.45
CA TYR A 844 -24.81 39.45 11.17
C TYR A 844 -23.62 39.20 10.22
N ILE A 845 -22.64 40.10 10.24
CA ILE A 845 -21.37 39.97 9.55
C ILE A 845 -20.31 39.63 10.59
N PRO A 846 -19.78 38.39 10.58
CA PRO A 846 -18.79 37.95 11.57
C PRO A 846 -17.46 38.70 11.32
N GLU A 847 -16.98 39.39 12.36
CA GLU A 847 -15.77 40.19 12.29
C GLU A 847 -14.87 39.91 13.50
N ILE A 848 -13.58 39.82 13.24
CA ILE A 848 -12.52 39.74 14.26
C ILE A 848 -11.50 40.82 13.94
N VAL A 849 -11.21 41.70 14.91
CA VAL A 849 -10.28 42.81 14.78
C VAL A 849 -9.10 42.57 15.69
N LEU A 850 -7.91 42.56 15.10
CA LEU A 850 -6.65 42.63 15.83
C LEU A 850 -6.10 44.05 15.71
N SER A 851 -5.94 44.79 16.81
CA SER A 851 -5.40 46.12 16.81
C SER A 851 -4.24 46.27 17.81
N LEU A 852 -3.26 47.06 17.40
CA LEU A 852 -2.13 47.45 18.26
C LEU A 852 -2.20 48.98 18.41
N PRO A 853 -2.37 49.51 19.63
CA PRO A 853 -2.38 50.95 19.86
C PRO A 853 -1.06 51.61 19.52
N GLU A 854 -1.08 52.86 19.06
CA GLU A 854 0.10 53.63 18.69
C GLU A 854 1.02 53.95 19.87
N GLU A 855 0.48 54.01 21.10
CA GLU A 855 1.21 54.23 22.33
C GLU A 855 1.12 52.99 23.22
N GLY A 856 2.27 52.39 23.58
CA GLY A 856 2.40 51.26 24.49
C GLY A 856 2.51 49.89 23.78
N THR A 857 2.91 48.86 24.53
CA THR A 857 3.10 47.47 24.03
C THR A 857 1.82 46.65 24.22
N GLY A 858 0.69 47.08 23.67
CA GLY A 858 -0.61 46.44 23.81
C GLY A 858 -1.03 45.67 22.55
N ILE A 859 -1.72 44.52 22.76
CA ILE A 859 -2.39 43.78 21.70
C ILE A 859 -3.86 43.67 22.08
N ILE A 860 -4.77 44.03 21.19
CA ILE A 860 -6.20 43.94 21.39
C ILE A 860 -6.77 43.02 20.33
N ILE A 861 -7.47 41.98 20.78
CA ILE A 861 -8.24 41.09 19.89
C ILE A 861 -9.70 41.21 20.29
N ARG A 862 -10.51 41.64 19.34
CA ARG A 862 -11.95 41.84 19.51
C ARG A 862 -12.73 41.06 18.48
N ASP A 863 -13.74 40.34 18.92
CA ASP A 863 -14.72 39.69 18.05
C ASP A 863 -16.12 40.17 18.34
N ASN A 864 -16.99 40.15 17.34
CA ASN A 864 -18.38 40.50 17.46
C ASN A 864 -19.28 39.23 17.63
N GLY A 865 -18.73 38.18 18.22
CA GLY A 865 -19.37 36.87 18.38
C GLY A 865 -20.42 36.82 19.48
N MET A 866 -20.46 35.69 20.18
CA MET A 866 -21.43 35.44 21.26
C MET A 866 -21.15 36.23 22.57
N GLY A 867 -20.00 36.83 22.68
CA GLY A 867 -19.57 37.43 23.94
C GLY A 867 -19.55 36.50 25.14
N ILE A 868 -19.27 37.03 26.29
CA ILE A 868 -19.17 36.32 27.59
C ILE A 868 -20.05 37.01 28.60
N GLY A 869 -20.90 36.23 29.27
CA GLY A 869 -21.83 36.77 30.28
C GLY A 869 -21.09 37.23 31.55
N GLU A 870 -21.59 38.29 32.20
CA GLU A 870 -21.00 38.92 33.41
C GLU A 870 -20.78 37.92 34.57
N ASN A 871 -21.61 36.91 34.69
CA ASN A 871 -21.55 35.91 35.75
C ASN A 871 -20.39 34.95 35.66
N ILE A 872 -19.77 34.82 34.46
CA ILE A 872 -18.66 33.90 34.22
C ILE A 872 -17.34 34.59 33.80
N ILE A 873 -17.36 35.88 33.49
CA ILE A 873 -16.20 36.62 33.00
C ILE A 873 -15.00 36.54 33.95
N ASN A 874 -15.22 36.54 35.26
CA ASN A 874 -14.16 36.39 36.25
C ASN A 874 -13.54 34.98 36.32
N LYS A 875 -14.23 33.98 35.77
CA LYS A 875 -13.80 32.57 35.79
C LYS A 875 -13.16 32.08 34.50
N VAL A 876 -13.18 32.89 33.44
CA VAL A 876 -12.69 32.44 32.11
C VAL A 876 -11.20 32.09 32.08
N PHE A 877 -10.45 32.61 33.05
CA PHE A 877 -9.02 32.30 33.20
C PHE A 877 -8.75 31.19 34.25
N ASP A 878 -9.77 30.62 34.86
CA ASP A 878 -9.59 29.52 35.80
C ASP A 878 -9.25 28.21 35.03
N PRO A 879 -8.35 27.38 35.56
CA PRO A 879 -8.00 26.13 34.91
C PRO A 879 -9.24 25.21 34.83
N PHE A 880 -9.37 24.55 33.68
CA PHE A 880 -10.49 23.65 33.35
C PHE A 880 -11.85 24.31 33.18
N PHE A 881 -11.93 25.62 33.20
CA PHE A 881 -13.18 26.32 32.95
C PHE A 881 -13.48 26.41 31.45
N THR A 882 -14.63 25.93 31.00
CA THR A 882 -15.08 26.00 29.61
C THR A 882 -16.62 26.08 29.54
N THR A 883 -17.11 26.83 28.56
CA THR A 883 -18.52 26.90 28.17
C THR A 883 -18.84 26.11 26.91
N LYS A 884 -17.81 25.41 26.35
CA LYS A 884 -17.98 24.54 25.18
C LYS A 884 -18.53 23.18 25.63
N PRO A 885 -19.30 22.48 24.78
CA PRO A 885 -19.82 21.15 25.10
C PRO A 885 -18.76 20.18 25.58
N THR A 886 -19.18 19.23 26.43
CA THR A 886 -18.29 18.21 26.98
C THR A 886 -17.60 17.44 25.82
N GLY A 887 -16.27 17.47 25.78
CA GLY A 887 -15.46 16.84 24.73
C GLY A 887 -14.89 17.80 23.67
N GLU A 888 -15.37 19.03 23.55
CA GLU A 888 -14.85 19.98 22.55
C GLU A 888 -13.61 20.78 23.05
N ALA A 889 -13.52 21.07 24.36
CA ALA A 889 -12.39 21.81 24.90
C ALA A 889 -12.06 21.40 26.34
N ALA A 890 -10.78 21.33 26.65
CA ALA A 890 -10.27 21.00 28.00
C ALA A 890 -10.34 22.15 29.00
N GLY A 891 -10.75 23.35 28.58
CA GLY A 891 -10.86 24.52 29.46
C GLY A 891 -9.55 25.08 30.01
N VAL A 892 -8.42 24.85 29.34
CA VAL A 892 -7.10 25.33 29.80
C VAL A 892 -6.50 26.44 28.94
N GLY A 893 -7.09 26.70 27.76
CA GLY A 893 -6.52 27.63 26.78
C GLY A 893 -6.29 29.04 27.35
N LEU A 894 -7.32 29.64 27.95
CA LEU A 894 -7.22 30.99 28.53
C LEU A 894 -6.38 31.03 29.81
N TYR A 895 -6.38 29.97 30.59
CA TYR A 895 -5.47 29.83 31.75
C TYR A 895 -4.01 29.84 31.31
N LEU A 896 -3.65 29.08 30.25
CA LEU A 896 -2.30 29.05 29.69
C LEU A 896 -1.91 30.41 29.10
N VAL A 897 -2.84 31.07 28.41
CA VAL A 897 -2.63 32.43 27.89
C VAL A 897 -2.28 33.39 29.03
N ARG A 898 -3.04 33.37 30.15
CA ARG A 898 -2.75 34.21 31.33
C ARG A 898 -1.38 33.91 31.93
N ASN A 899 -1.01 32.64 32.05
CA ASN A 899 0.31 32.25 32.54
C ASN A 899 1.42 32.72 31.62
N ILE A 900 1.32 32.52 30.31
CA ILE A 900 2.29 33.00 29.32
C ILE A 900 2.47 34.50 29.44
N ILE A 901 1.38 35.27 29.52
CA ILE A 901 1.44 36.71 29.66
C ILE A 901 2.05 37.14 30.99
N ASN A 902 1.66 36.51 32.11
CA ASN A 902 2.27 36.76 33.41
C ASN A 902 3.77 36.45 33.46
N ASP A 903 4.19 35.38 32.83
CA ASP A 903 5.59 34.97 32.69
C ASP A 903 6.42 36.00 31.90
N HIS A 904 5.78 36.74 31.02
CA HIS A 904 6.35 37.90 30.32
C HIS A 904 6.20 39.22 31.09
N HIS A 905 5.81 39.16 32.36
CA HIS A 905 5.50 40.33 33.22
C HIS A 905 4.40 41.22 32.69
N GLY A 906 3.61 40.71 31.73
CA GLY A 906 2.49 41.40 31.14
C GLY A 906 1.18 41.22 31.90
N LYS A 907 0.11 41.79 31.42
CA LYS A 907 -1.24 41.68 31.96
C LYS A 907 -2.23 41.38 30.86
N ILE A 908 -3.14 40.44 31.08
CA ILE A 908 -4.27 40.21 30.18
C ILE A 908 -5.59 40.54 30.89
N SER A 909 -6.47 41.26 30.21
CA SER A 909 -7.85 41.56 30.63
C SER A 909 -8.83 41.16 29.54
N VAL A 910 -10.07 40.97 29.96
CA VAL A 910 -11.21 40.68 29.05
C VAL A 910 -12.36 41.64 29.34
N GLU A 911 -12.90 42.21 28.31
CA GLU A 911 -14.12 43.01 28.30
C GLU A 911 -15.10 42.37 27.33
N SER A 912 -16.31 42.15 27.75
CA SER A 912 -17.26 41.43 26.90
C SER A 912 -18.68 41.76 27.28
N GLN A 913 -19.54 41.85 26.31
CA GLN A 913 -20.98 41.95 26.47
C GLN A 913 -21.62 40.77 25.72
N GLN A 914 -22.47 40.04 26.43
CA GLN A 914 -23.14 38.86 25.94
C GLN A 914 -23.91 39.16 24.66
N ASP A 915 -23.77 38.30 23.63
CA ASP A 915 -24.37 38.40 22.30
C ASP A 915 -23.95 39.65 21.49
N GLU A 916 -23.00 40.43 21.95
CA GLU A 916 -22.50 41.60 21.23
C GLU A 916 -21.02 41.44 20.80
N TYR A 917 -20.09 41.38 21.79
CA TYR A 917 -18.68 41.26 21.49
C TYR A 917 -17.88 40.67 22.67
N CYS A 918 -16.68 40.20 22.34
CA CYS A 918 -15.61 39.88 23.30
C CYS A 918 -14.31 40.57 22.86
N GLN A 919 -13.62 41.16 23.83
CA GLN A 919 -12.36 41.83 23.63
C GLN A 919 -11.35 41.40 24.67
N PHE A 920 -10.22 40.86 24.22
CA PHE A 920 -9.06 40.59 25.03
C PHE A 920 -8.01 41.66 24.81
N THR A 921 -7.49 42.22 25.88
CA THR A 921 -6.43 43.22 25.89
C THR A 921 -5.22 42.67 26.62
N ILE A 922 -4.10 42.58 25.95
CA ILE A 922 -2.80 42.13 26.46
C ILE A 922 -1.88 43.33 26.50
N THR A 923 -1.16 43.53 27.61
CA THR A 923 -0.05 44.48 27.75
C THR A 923 1.20 43.69 28.09
N LEU A 924 2.28 43.85 27.33
CA LEU A 924 3.56 43.15 27.47
C LEU A 924 4.62 44.10 28.01
#